data_25ab9c91c0327f1b305ba0394c74370b
#
_entry.id   25ab9c91c0327f1b305ba0394c74370b
#
_cell.length_a   1.000
_cell.length_b   1.000
_cell.length_c   1.000
_cell.angle_alpha   90.00
_cell.angle_beta   90.00
_cell.angle_gamma   90.00
#
_symmetry.space_group_name_H-M   'P 1'
#
loop_
_entity.id
_entity.type
_entity.pdbx_description
1 polymer ?
#
loop_
_entity_poly.entity_id
_entity_poly.type
_entity_poly.pdbx_seq_one_letter_code
_entity_poly.pdbx_strand_id
1 'polypeptide(L)'
;MSVAPPPVQPSAAIAAEAQEALHALTGRPDAVFHPGQLEAISALVEHRQRALVVQRTGWGKSAVYFLATLLLRRRGGGPTVLVSPLLALMRDQVAAAARAGVRAVSINSANAHEWGETQAALARDEVDVLLVSPERLNNPRFRDEQLPTLIARMGMLVVDEAHCISDWGHDFRPDYRRLAELIRSLPHGVPVLATTATANERVVEDVAEQLTAGPDAPVFTIRGSLARASLRLGVLSLPDARQRLGWLLAHLGDLPGSGIIYTLTVSAAEDIARLLRDNGYAVRAYTGRTDTDEREQLEQQLKGNELKALVATSALGMGFDKPDLGFVVHVGAPSSPVAYYQQIGRAGRATDNADVLLLPGREDQEIWQYFASASMPTEARASAVLDALSRDAAMSTVALEGLVDIKRSTLELLLKVLDVDGAVQRVAGGWVATGQPWEYDAPRYERVAAARAAEAASMLTYESTSACRMQLLQQDLDDPSAEPCGRCDNCAGAWYPSDVSSSDASGAAAALDKVGVEIAPRAQWPSGMSSLGVSVRGKIGADELVQPGRAVARLTDLGWGGPLRALFSPSTADAPISRELVDGCVRALKDWPWETRPTGVVAMSSRSRPELVGSLAQALSSIGRLQFLGTLGRNGGTPRGDGATNSAYRLSGVWDTFVVDPALGAALQSHEGPVLLVDDLVDSRWTMTVAGRELRRAGASAVLPFALATVA
;
A
#
# COMPACT_ATOMS: atom_id res chain seq x y z
N MET A 1 31.21 -3.99 -21.05
CA MET A 1 32.19 -3.71 -19.97
C MET A 1 32.16 -2.21 -19.73
N SER A 2 31.38 -1.74 -18.76
CA SER A 2 31.36 -0.33 -18.34
C SER A 2 32.64 -0.09 -17.54
N VAL A 3 33.50 0.80 -18.04
CA VAL A 3 34.70 1.24 -17.30
C VAL A 3 34.20 2.06 -16.12
N ALA A 4 34.47 1.59 -14.91
CA ALA A 4 34.18 2.35 -13.72
C ALA A 4 34.85 3.74 -13.84
N PRO A 5 34.14 4.84 -13.57
CA PRO A 5 34.76 6.17 -13.60
C PRO A 5 35.90 6.23 -12.57
N PRO A 6 36.95 7.02 -12.87
CA PRO A 6 38.06 7.15 -11.94
C PRO A 6 37.58 7.64 -10.58
N PRO A 7 38.20 7.18 -9.47
CA PRO A 7 37.82 7.59 -8.14
C PRO A 7 37.87 9.12 -8.00
N VAL A 8 36.79 9.74 -7.60
CA VAL A 8 36.74 11.16 -7.27
C VAL A 8 37.56 11.38 -5.99
N GLN A 9 38.66 12.09 -6.08
CA GLN A 9 39.46 12.46 -4.92
C GLN A 9 39.04 13.87 -4.46
N PRO A 10 38.50 14.02 -3.25
CA PRO A 10 38.14 15.32 -2.70
C PRO A 10 39.38 16.20 -2.53
N SER A 11 39.29 17.47 -2.91
CA SER A 11 40.36 18.41 -2.59
C SER A 11 40.43 18.67 -1.07
N ALA A 12 41.63 19.07 -0.59
CA ALA A 12 41.78 19.41 0.83
C ALA A 12 40.84 20.56 1.26
N ALA A 13 40.51 21.47 0.36
CA ALA A 13 39.62 22.58 0.59
C ALA A 13 38.18 22.10 0.85
N ILE A 14 37.63 21.23 -0.05
CA ILE A 14 36.27 20.72 0.10
C ILE A 14 36.19 19.81 1.34
N ALA A 15 37.21 19.03 1.64
CA ALA A 15 37.25 18.18 2.81
C ALA A 15 37.13 19.00 4.12
N ALA A 16 37.86 20.11 4.23
CA ALA A 16 37.81 20.98 5.39
C ALA A 16 36.44 21.68 5.52
N GLU A 17 35.92 22.27 4.42
CA GLU A 17 34.62 22.95 4.41
C GLU A 17 33.47 21.98 4.72
N ALA A 18 33.51 20.77 4.17
CA ALA A 18 32.50 19.76 4.39
C ALA A 18 32.55 19.22 5.82
N GLN A 19 33.75 19.05 6.40
CA GLN A 19 33.93 18.60 7.79
C GLN A 19 33.38 19.64 8.78
N GLU A 20 33.65 20.94 8.57
CA GLU A 20 33.06 22.00 9.37
C GLU A 20 31.52 21.98 9.30
N ALA A 21 30.97 21.85 8.11
CA ALA A 21 29.54 21.78 7.90
C ALA A 21 28.92 20.52 8.53
N LEU A 22 29.63 19.37 8.54
CA LEU A 22 29.19 18.14 9.21
C LEU A 22 29.10 18.32 10.72
N HIS A 23 30.09 18.98 11.34
CA HIS A 23 30.07 19.29 12.77
C HIS A 23 28.87 20.18 13.11
N ALA A 24 28.60 21.21 12.29
CA ALA A 24 27.44 22.08 12.47
C ALA A 24 26.11 21.33 12.30
N LEU A 25 26.01 20.46 11.28
CA LEU A 25 24.83 19.65 11.01
C LEU A 25 24.50 18.67 12.15
N THR A 26 25.51 18.03 12.69
CA THR A 26 25.34 16.98 13.71
C THR A 26 25.34 17.51 15.14
N GLY A 27 25.84 18.75 15.36
CA GLY A 27 26.12 19.30 16.68
C GLY A 27 27.25 18.56 17.43
N ARG A 28 28.03 17.76 16.71
CA ARG A 28 29.08 16.89 17.28
C ARG A 28 30.45 17.24 16.69
N PRO A 29 31.39 17.72 17.49
CA PRO A 29 32.72 18.08 17.01
C PRO A 29 33.60 16.83 16.67
N ASP A 30 33.19 15.64 17.10
CA ASP A 30 33.82 14.36 16.82
C ASP A 30 33.21 13.61 15.63
N ALA A 31 32.19 14.18 14.97
CA ALA A 31 31.57 13.56 13.82
C ALA A 31 32.54 13.42 12.64
N VAL A 32 32.60 12.23 12.06
CA VAL A 32 33.40 11.92 10.87
C VAL A 32 32.53 11.41 9.75
N PHE A 33 32.95 11.58 8.52
CA PHE A 33 32.26 11.04 7.35
C PHE A 33 32.31 9.51 7.34
N HIS A 34 31.19 8.90 6.97
CA HIS A 34 31.20 7.50 6.56
C HIS A 34 31.90 7.36 5.19
N PRO A 35 32.53 6.19 4.91
CA PRO A 35 33.15 5.93 3.62
C PRO A 35 32.19 6.25 2.44
N GLY A 36 32.65 7.03 1.45
CA GLY A 36 31.91 7.42 0.28
C GLY A 36 31.10 8.74 0.42
N GLN A 37 30.85 9.27 1.62
CA GLN A 37 30.09 10.51 1.80
C GLN A 37 30.83 11.73 1.27
N LEU A 38 32.09 11.87 1.59
CA LEU A 38 32.90 12.99 1.16
C LEU A 38 33.17 12.95 -0.34
N GLU A 39 33.36 11.77 -0.91
CA GLU A 39 33.51 11.55 -2.35
C GLU A 39 32.24 11.93 -3.10
N ALA A 40 31.06 11.57 -2.58
CA ALA A 40 29.77 11.99 -3.16
C ALA A 40 29.59 13.51 -3.11
N ILE A 41 29.94 14.16 -1.99
CA ILE A 41 29.89 15.61 -1.86
C ILE A 41 30.83 16.29 -2.86
N SER A 42 32.07 15.78 -3.00
CA SER A 42 33.04 16.32 -3.96
C SER A 42 32.55 16.17 -5.41
N ALA A 43 32.02 14.99 -5.78
CA ALA A 43 31.43 14.77 -7.11
C ALA A 43 30.35 15.80 -7.45
N LEU A 44 29.49 16.16 -6.48
CA LEU A 44 28.40 17.11 -6.68
C LEU A 44 28.89 18.57 -6.68
N VAL A 45 29.78 18.93 -5.76
CA VAL A 45 30.13 20.34 -5.49
C VAL A 45 31.32 20.81 -6.35
N GLU A 46 32.37 20.01 -6.44
CA GLU A 46 33.57 20.37 -7.21
C GLU A 46 33.44 19.99 -8.68
N HIS A 47 32.98 18.77 -8.94
CA HIS A 47 32.95 18.23 -10.31
C HIS A 47 31.61 18.44 -11.02
N ARG A 48 30.57 18.92 -10.30
CA ARG A 48 29.22 19.15 -10.85
C ARG A 48 28.66 17.92 -11.59
N GLN A 49 29.00 16.72 -11.10
CA GLN A 49 28.60 15.46 -11.69
C GLN A 49 27.20 15.04 -11.28
N ARG A 50 26.66 14.07 -12.02
CA ARG A 50 25.51 13.30 -11.62
C ARG A 50 25.98 12.10 -10.81
N ALA A 51 25.35 11.86 -9.66
CA ALA A 51 25.77 10.84 -8.70
C ALA A 51 24.60 9.91 -8.33
N LEU A 52 24.87 8.62 -8.20
CA LEU A 52 23.98 7.61 -7.67
C LEU A 52 24.59 7.01 -6.40
N VAL A 53 23.88 7.11 -5.27
CA VAL A 53 24.33 6.60 -3.98
C VAL A 53 23.39 5.48 -3.53
N VAL A 54 23.87 4.24 -3.62
CA VAL A 54 23.20 3.04 -3.16
C VAL A 54 23.79 2.63 -1.84
N GLN A 55 23.08 2.97 -0.74
CA GLN A 55 23.59 2.78 0.61
C GLN A 55 22.45 2.42 1.58
N ARG A 56 22.73 1.51 2.51
CA ARG A 56 21.77 1.08 3.53
C ARG A 56 21.12 2.25 4.27
N THR A 57 19.94 2.01 4.81
CA THR A 57 19.30 2.97 5.73
C THR A 57 20.20 3.24 6.94
N GLY A 58 20.26 4.50 7.39
CA GLY A 58 21.11 4.91 8.52
C GLY A 58 22.55 5.26 8.14
N TRP A 59 22.99 5.12 6.87
CA TRP A 59 24.32 5.55 6.42
C TRP A 59 24.49 7.08 6.37
N GLY A 60 23.40 7.83 6.38
CA GLY A 60 23.47 9.28 6.36
C GLY A 60 23.36 9.89 4.95
N LYS A 61 22.56 9.28 4.05
CA LYS A 61 22.28 9.84 2.71
C LYS A 61 21.83 11.30 2.77
N SER A 62 21.01 11.67 3.78
CA SER A 62 20.52 13.03 3.98
C SER A 62 21.63 14.02 4.31
N ALA A 63 22.66 13.64 5.01
CA ALA A 63 23.83 14.50 5.26
C ALA A 63 24.52 14.89 3.96
N VAL A 64 24.65 13.95 2.99
CA VAL A 64 25.29 14.24 1.71
C VAL A 64 24.58 15.38 0.97
N TYR A 65 23.24 15.31 0.81
CA TYR A 65 22.53 16.35 0.05
C TYR A 65 22.39 17.67 0.82
N PHE A 66 22.24 17.66 2.16
CA PHE A 66 22.22 18.91 2.91
C PHE A 66 23.58 19.61 2.90
N LEU A 67 24.67 18.86 3.09
CA LEU A 67 26.03 19.44 3.03
C LEU A 67 26.37 19.94 1.64
N ALA A 68 26.07 19.14 0.59
CA ALA A 68 26.25 19.59 -0.79
C ALA A 68 25.44 20.87 -1.08
N THR A 69 24.19 20.95 -0.60
CA THR A 69 23.37 22.16 -0.72
C THR A 69 24.06 23.35 -0.09
N LEU A 70 24.48 23.26 1.18
CA LEU A 70 25.16 24.36 1.89
C LEU A 70 26.40 24.85 1.16
N LEU A 71 27.24 23.91 0.69
CA LEU A 71 28.46 24.23 -0.04
C LEU A 71 28.18 24.87 -1.40
N LEU A 72 27.15 24.40 -2.11
CA LEU A 72 26.71 25.01 -3.36
C LEU A 72 26.14 26.42 -3.16
N ARG A 73 25.34 26.61 -2.11
CA ARG A 73 24.79 27.93 -1.73
C ARG A 73 25.90 28.93 -1.38
N ARG A 74 26.90 28.53 -0.61
CA ARG A 74 28.09 29.36 -0.32
C ARG A 74 28.84 29.79 -1.59
N ARG A 75 28.75 29.00 -2.67
CA ARG A 75 29.35 29.30 -4.00
C ARG A 75 28.39 30.04 -4.94
N GLY A 76 27.29 30.58 -4.44
CA GLY A 76 26.29 31.32 -5.22
C GLY A 76 25.33 30.46 -6.04
N GLY A 77 25.27 29.14 -5.77
CA GLY A 77 24.29 28.26 -6.39
C GLY A 77 22.88 28.56 -5.93
N GLY A 78 21.89 28.25 -6.78
CA GLY A 78 20.47 28.38 -6.46
C GLY A 78 19.97 27.30 -5.47
N PRO A 79 18.66 27.25 -5.20
CA PRO A 79 18.09 26.28 -4.29
C PRO A 79 18.23 24.85 -4.81
N THR A 80 18.33 23.90 -3.89
CA THR A 80 18.22 22.46 -4.18
C THR A 80 16.75 22.07 -4.27
N VAL A 81 16.39 21.32 -5.32
CA VAL A 81 15.08 20.67 -5.39
C VAL A 81 15.24 19.21 -4.99
N LEU A 82 14.52 18.80 -3.95
CA LEU A 82 14.54 17.43 -3.44
C LEU A 82 13.19 16.78 -3.72
N VAL A 83 13.20 15.78 -4.59
CA VAL A 83 12.03 14.97 -4.91
C VAL A 83 12.00 13.76 -3.99
N SER A 84 10.91 13.64 -3.19
CA SER A 84 10.73 12.56 -2.23
C SER A 84 9.29 12.02 -2.30
N PRO A 85 9.09 10.69 -2.23
CA PRO A 85 7.78 10.06 -2.49
C PRO A 85 6.79 10.17 -1.33
N LEU A 86 7.20 10.62 -0.15
CA LEU A 86 6.42 10.50 1.08
C LEU A 86 6.36 11.78 1.90
N LEU A 87 5.14 12.18 2.25
CA LEU A 87 4.88 13.39 3.04
C LEU A 87 5.52 13.33 4.45
N ALA A 88 5.47 12.16 5.10
CA ALA A 88 6.08 11.97 6.43
C ALA A 88 7.60 12.15 6.37
N LEU A 89 8.26 11.56 5.35
CA LEU A 89 9.70 11.74 5.13
C LEU A 89 10.06 13.21 4.87
N MET A 90 9.24 13.92 4.09
CA MET A 90 9.46 15.35 3.82
C MET A 90 9.42 16.19 5.10
N ARG A 91 8.50 15.91 6.02
CA ARG A 91 8.43 16.60 7.33
C ARG A 91 9.68 16.35 8.17
N ASP A 92 10.09 15.09 8.30
CA ASP A 92 11.30 14.72 9.05
C ASP A 92 12.57 15.35 8.42
N GLN A 93 12.62 15.44 7.09
CA GLN A 93 13.71 16.09 6.35
C GLN A 93 13.73 17.62 6.56
N VAL A 94 12.58 18.29 6.56
CA VAL A 94 12.48 19.73 6.88
C VAL A 94 12.98 19.99 8.30
N ALA A 95 12.55 19.18 9.27
CA ALA A 95 13.00 19.31 10.65
C ALA A 95 14.51 19.03 10.80
N ALA A 96 15.05 18.06 10.07
CA ALA A 96 16.47 17.77 10.04
C ALA A 96 17.28 18.92 9.40
N ALA A 97 16.80 19.46 8.28
CA ALA A 97 17.39 20.61 7.61
C ALA A 97 17.47 21.86 8.54
N ALA A 98 16.38 22.14 9.26
CA ALA A 98 16.35 23.26 10.21
C ALA A 98 17.42 23.13 11.30
N ARG A 99 17.64 21.93 11.84
CA ARG A 99 18.73 21.67 12.80
C ARG A 99 20.11 21.90 12.21
N ALA A 100 20.24 21.70 10.91
CA ALA A 100 21.47 21.94 10.14
C ALA A 100 21.68 23.40 9.72
N GLY A 101 20.77 24.30 10.05
CA GLY A 101 20.79 25.68 9.56
C GLY A 101 20.42 25.83 8.08
N VAL A 102 19.77 24.82 7.48
CA VAL A 102 19.27 24.81 6.10
C VAL A 102 17.82 25.24 6.08
N ARG A 103 17.49 26.26 5.30
CA ARG A 103 16.12 26.76 5.13
C ARG A 103 15.37 25.87 4.14
N ALA A 104 14.68 24.85 4.67
CA ALA A 104 13.93 23.89 3.86
C ALA A 104 12.43 24.17 3.94
N VAL A 105 11.75 24.09 2.81
CA VAL A 105 10.29 24.20 2.70
C VAL A 105 9.76 23.05 1.85
N SER A 106 8.48 22.69 2.04
CA SER A 106 7.85 21.63 1.26
C SER A 106 6.62 22.10 0.52
N ILE A 107 6.41 21.60 -0.69
CA ILE A 107 5.17 21.77 -1.47
C ILE A 107 4.52 20.42 -1.71
N ASN A 108 3.37 20.20 -1.08
CA ASN A 108 2.62 18.96 -1.18
C ASN A 108 1.10 19.22 -1.14
N SER A 109 0.28 18.17 -1.20
CA SER A 109 -1.19 18.32 -1.19
C SER A 109 -1.76 18.74 0.17
N ALA A 110 -1.06 18.47 1.27
CA ALA A 110 -1.54 18.77 2.62
C ALA A 110 -1.35 20.25 3.00
N ASN A 111 -0.35 20.96 2.41
CA ASN A 111 -0.06 22.35 2.71
C ASN A 111 -0.38 23.33 1.56
N ALA A 112 -1.44 23.08 0.81
CA ALA A 112 -1.82 23.89 -0.35
C ALA A 112 -2.04 25.39 -0.03
N HIS A 113 -2.41 25.71 1.19
CA HIS A 113 -2.63 27.08 1.68
C HIS A 113 -1.31 27.87 1.88
N GLU A 114 -0.17 27.20 2.04
CA GLU A 114 1.15 27.82 2.25
C GLU A 114 1.92 28.05 0.93
N TRP A 115 1.40 27.59 -0.22
CA TRP A 115 2.13 27.63 -1.48
C TRP A 115 2.49 29.04 -1.95
N GLY A 116 1.61 30.01 -1.71
CA GLY A 116 1.87 31.42 -2.06
C GLY A 116 3.05 32.01 -1.30
N GLU A 117 3.17 31.72 -0.02
CA GLU A 117 4.29 32.13 0.82
C GLU A 117 5.58 31.45 0.42
N THR A 118 5.53 30.13 0.14
CA THR A 118 6.69 29.37 -0.35
C THR A 118 7.21 29.92 -1.68
N GLN A 119 6.33 30.28 -2.61
CA GLN A 119 6.71 30.91 -3.89
C GLN A 119 7.36 32.29 -3.68
N ALA A 120 6.80 33.09 -2.80
CA ALA A 120 7.37 34.39 -2.47
C ALA A 120 8.77 34.26 -1.84
N ALA A 121 8.96 33.30 -0.93
CA ALA A 121 10.26 33.01 -0.32
C ALA A 121 11.29 32.49 -1.36
N LEU A 122 10.88 31.63 -2.28
CA LEU A 122 11.74 31.19 -3.40
C LEU A 122 12.14 32.38 -4.31
N ALA A 123 11.21 33.28 -4.60
CA ALA A 123 11.50 34.46 -5.42
C ALA A 123 12.52 35.38 -4.76
N ARG A 124 12.49 35.53 -3.41
CA ARG A 124 13.44 36.29 -2.62
C ARG A 124 14.74 35.59 -2.28
N ASP A 125 14.94 34.33 -2.78
CA ASP A 125 16.10 33.47 -2.51
C ASP A 125 16.28 33.11 -1.01
N GLU A 126 15.19 33.02 -0.28
CA GLU A 126 15.15 32.70 1.15
C GLU A 126 15.06 31.18 1.42
N VAL A 127 15.06 30.36 0.39
CA VAL A 127 14.92 28.90 0.48
C VAL A 127 16.20 28.24 -0.03
N ASP A 128 16.75 27.31 0.76
CA ASP A 128 17.93 26.54 0.38
C ASP A 128 17.54 25.15 -0.20
N VAL A 129 16.46 24.55 0.33
CA VAL A 129 15.93 23.27 -0.15
C VAL A 129 14.42 23.35 -0.32
N LEU A 130 13.95 23.04 -1.53
CA LEU A 130 12.54 22.83 -1.83
C LEU A 130 12.24 21.36 -1.95
N LEU A 131 11.43 20.83 -1.02
CA LEU A 131 10.93 19.45 -1.08
C LEU A 131 9.65 19.40 -1.89
N VAL A 132 9.61 18.50 -2.89
CA VAL A 132 8.46 18.34 -3.80
C VAL A 132 8.10 16.86 -3.91
N SER A 133 6.80 16.52 -3.86
CA SER A 133 6.37 15.18 -4.19
C SER A 133 6.35 14.95 -5.72
N PRO A 134 6.58 13.72 -6.20
CA PRO A 134 6.56 13.42 -7.64
C PRO A 134 5.20 13.73 -8.27
N GLU A 135 4.11 13.49 -7.54
CA GLU A 135 2.75 13.81 -8.01
C GLU A 135 2.57 15.32 -8.24
N ARG A 136 3.31 16.13 -7.47
CA ARG A 136 3.28 17.58 -7.64
C ARG A 136 3.95 18.04 -8.92
N LEU A 137 5.05 17.41 -9.31
CA LEU A 137 5.70 17.67 -10.59
C LEU A 137 4.78 17.41 -11.79
N ASN A 138 3.82 16.49 -11.64
CA ASN A 138 2.81 16.14 -12.64
C ASN A 138 1.55 17.03 -12.58
N ASN A 139 1.45 17.94 -11.62
CA ASN A 139 0.34 18.88 -11.56
C ASN A 139 0.47 19.90 -12.70
N PRO A 140 -0.53 20.07 -13.60
CA PRO A 140 -0.41 20.95 -14.77
C PRO A 140 0.00 22.40 -14.41
N ARG A 141 -0.63 22.98 -13.39
CA ARG A 141 -0.32 24.34 -12.98
C ARG A 141 1.11 24.47 -12.46
N PHE A 142 1.59 23.55 -11.65
CA PHE A 142 2.97 23.56 -11.15
C PHE A 142 3.97 23.37 -12.30
N ARG A 143 3.71 22.39 -13.17
CA ARG A 143 4.56 22.05 -14.31
C ARG A 143 4.68 23.19 -15.32
N ASP A 144 3.55 23.85 -15.65
CA ASP A 144 3.53 24.81 -16.75
C ASP A 144 3.87 26.25 -16.28
N GLU A 145 3.55 26.62 -15.02
CA GLU A 145 3.76 27.98 -14.51
C GLU A 145 5.01 28.14 -13.62
N GLN A 146 5.38 27.10 -12.85
CA GLN A 146 6.38 27.23 -11.79
C GLN A 146 7.69 26.49 -12.08
N LEU A 147 7.59 25.28 -12.60
CA LEU A 147 8.74 24.40 -12.83
C LEU A 147 9.79 25.00 -13.77
N PRO A 148 9.46 25.70 -14.87
CA PRO A 148 10.46 26.31 -15.76
C PRO A 148 11.33 27.36 -15.03
N THR A 149 10.72 28.23 -14.21
CA THR A 149 11.45 29.22 -13.43
C THR A 149 12.32 28.56 -12.36
N LEU A 150 11.84 27.48 -11.74
CA LEU A 150 12.58 26.72 -10.75
C LEU A 150 13.80 26.02 -11.37
N ILE A 151 13.65 25.39 -12.55
CA ILE A 151 14.73 24.75 -13.30
C ILE A 151 15.84 25.74 -13.65
N ALA A 152 15.47 26.92 -14.13
CA ALA A 152 16.44 27.96 -14.53
C ALA A 152 17.33 28.47 -13.36
N ARG A 153 16.87 28.33 -12.12
CA ARG A 153 17.56 28.79 -10.90
C ARG A 153 18.09 27.66 -10.03
N MET A 154 17.87 26.41 -10.42
CA MET A 154 18.19 25.23 -9.61
C MET A 154 19.69 25.07 -9.40
N GLY A 155 20.13 24.96 -8.15
CA GLY A 155 21.53 24.70 -7.79
C GLY A 155 21.88 23.21 -7.82
N MET A 156 20.92 22.34 -7.49
CA MET A 156 21.07 20.89 -7.49
C MET A 156 19.68 20.24 -7.53
N LEU A 157 19.59 19.08 -8.18
CA LEU A 157 18.43 18.18 -8.08
C LEU A 157 18.80 16.97 -7.22
N VAL A 158 17.94 16.62 -6.26
CA VAL A 158 18.04 15.39 -5.47
C VAL A 158 16.81 14.54 -5.71
N VAL A 159 17.02 13.27 -6.04
CA VAL A 159 15.97 12.27 -6.20
C VAL A 159 16.16 11.23 -5.11
N ASP A 160 15.35 11.32 -4.06
CA ASP A 160 15.36 10.34 -2.98
C ASP A 160 14.48 9.15 -3.34
N GLU A 161 14.82 7.97 -2.82
CA GLU A 161 14.21 6.67 -3.17
C GLU A 161 14.19 6.44 -4.71
N ALA A 162 15.33 6.67 -5.33
CA ALA A 162 15.49 6.65 -6.79
C ALA A 162 15.12 5.30 -7.44
N HIS A 163 15.07 4.20 -6.67
CA HIS A 163 14.55 2.92 -7.17
C HIS A 163 13.10 3.00 -7.69
N CYS A 164 12.33 4.01 -7.25
CA CYS A 164 10.97 4.26 -7.76
C CYS A 164 10.94 4.73 -9.23
N ILE A 165 12.06 5.19 -9.80
CA ILE A 165 12.17 5.58 -11.21
C ILE A 165 12.14 4.34 -12.10
N SER A 166 12.78 3.27 -11.63
CA SER A 166 12.98 2.05 -12.41
C SER A 166 11.69 1.25 -12.53
N ASP A 167 11.39 0.77 -13.72
CA ASP A 167 10.29 -0.17 -13.96
C ASP A 167 10.49 -1.51 -13.23
N TRP A 168 11.75 -1.80 -12.88
CA TRP A 168 12.17 -2.99 -12.14
C TRP A 168 12.12 -2.83 -10.62
N GLY A 169 11.87 -1.59 -10.14
CA GLY A 169 11.74 -1.31 -8.72
C GLY A 169 10.48 -1.94 -8.13
N HIS A 170 10.60 -2.52 -6.95
CA HIS A 170 9.47 -3.14 -6.24
C HIS A 170 8.33 -2.13 -5.89
N ASP A 171 8.63 -0.82 -5.85
CA ASP A 171 7.67 0.28 -5.63
C ASP A 171 7.69 1.25 -6.83
N PHE A 172 7.52 0.70 -8.04
CA PHE A 172 7.43 1.51 -9.24
C PHE A 172 6.29 2.52 -9.17
N ARG A 173 6.62 3.79 -9.40
CA ARG A 173 5.66 4.90 -9.41
C ARG A 173 5.72 5.63 -10.75
N PRO A 174 4.66 5.59 -11.56
CA PRO A 174 4.65 6.27 -12.87
C PRO A 174 5.07 7.74 -12.78
N ASP A 175 4.70 8.42 -11.69
CA ASP A 175 5.05 9.83 -11.46
C ASP A 175 6.58 10.07 -11.42
N TYR A 176 7.40 9.08 -11.08
CA TYR A 176 8.86 9.16 -11.08
C TYR A 176 9.47 9.07 -12.48
N ARG A 177 8.86 8.41 -13.45
CA ARG A 177 9.40 8.33 -14.82
C ARG A 177 9.56 9.71 -15.47
N ARG A 178 8.73 10.68 -15.14
CA ARG A 178 8.86 12.06 -15.61
C ARG A 178 10.10 12.78 -15.07
N LEU A 179 10.69 12.29 -13.99
CA LEU A 179 11.96 12.82 -13.52
C LEU A 179 13.07 12.64 -14.55
N ALA A 180 13.04 11.60 -15.35
CA ALA A 180 13.99 11.45 -16.46
C ALA A 180 13.90 12.59 -17.49
N GLU A 181 12.69 13.09 -17.78
CA GLU A 181 12.48 14.26 -18.65
C GLU A 181 12.97 15.53 -17.96
N LEU A 182 12.65 15.71 -16.67
CA LEU A 182 13.17 16.84 -15.88
C LEU A 182 14.69 16.82 -15.85
N ILE A 183 15.32 15.67 -15.57
CA ILE A 183 16.79 15.52 -15.54
C ILE A 183 17.43 15.88 -16.90
N ARG A 184 16.79 15.51 -18.01
CA ARG A 184 17.26 15.87 -19.36
C ARG A 184 17.11 17.38 -19.67
N SER A 185 16.10 18.04 -19.07
CA SER A 185 15.83 19.47 -19.27
C SER A 185 16.69 20.40 -18.41
N LEU A 186 17.47 19.85 -17.46
CA LEU A 186 18.33 20.63 -16.58
C LEU A 186 19.44 21.34 -17.37
N PRO A 187 19.77 22.60 -16.99
CA PRO A 187 20.94 23.28 -17.55
C PRO A 187 22.23 22.49 -17.35
N HIS A 188 23.17 22.63 -18.28
CA HIS A 188 24.49 22.01 -18.14
C HIS A 188 25.17 22.47 -16.85
N GLY A 189 25.77 21.51 -16.12
CA GLY A 189 26.50 21.78 -14.88
C GLY A 189 25.62 21.84 -13.62
N VAL A 190 24.29 21.58 -13.71
CA VAL A 190 23.47 21.33 -12.54
C VAL A 190 23.70 19.90 -12.06
N PRO A 191 24.28 19.70 -10.85
CA PRO A 191 24.51 18.36 -10.32
C PRO A 191 23.19 17.67 -9.97
N VAL A 192 23.15 16.36 -10.13
CA VAL A 192 22.00 15.52 -9.75
C VAL A 192 22.46 14.44 -8.80
N LEU A 193 21.79 14.30 -7.68
CA LEU A 193 22.01 13.21 -6.73
C LEU A 193 20.79 12.29 -6.70
N ALA A 194 20.96 11.04 -7.06
CA ALA A 194 19.97 10.00 -6.80
C ALA A 194 20.41 9.16 -5.59
N THR A 195 19.48 8.92 -4.66
CA THR A 195 19.76 8.12 -3.45
C THR A 195 18.74 6.98 -3.32
N THR A 196 19.22 5.80 -2.91
CA THR A 196 18.35 4.69 -2.57
C THR A 196 18.99 3.79 -1.51
N ALA A 197 18.17 3.07 -0.76
CA ALA A 197 18.64 2.06 0.19
C ALA A 197 18.59 0.64 -0.37
N THR A 198 17.85 0.43 -1.45
CA THR A 198 17.51 -0.89 -1.98
C THR A 198 17.46 -0.82 -3.49
N ALA A 199 18.51 -1.26 -4.12
CA ALA A 199 18.57 -1.41 -5.58
C ALA A 199 19.47 -2.59 -5.93
N ASN A 200 18.93 -3.55 -6.66
CA ASN A 200 19.73 -4.58 -7.31
C ASN A 200 20.47 -3.99 -8.52
N GLU A 201 21.32 -4.77 -9.14
CA GLU A 201 22.17 -4.28 -10.24
C GLU A 201 21.34 -3.71 -11.40
N ARG A 202 20.25 -4.37 -11.78
CA ARG A 202 19.35 -3.89 -12.85
C ARG A 202 18.74 -2.52 -12.54
N VAL A 203 18.29 -2.32 -11.31
CA VAL A 203 17.74 -1.03 -10.87
C VAL A 203 18.83 0.04 -10.87
N VAL A 204 20.05 -0.31 -10.46
CA VAL A 204 21.23 0.60 -10.48
C VAL A 204 21.54 1.01 -11.92
N GLU A 205 21.61 0.07 -12.85
CA GLU A 205 21.86 0.33 -14.27
C GLU A 205 20.77 1.20 -14.90
N ASP A 206 19.50 0.87 -14.70
CA ASP A 206 18.36 1.63 -15.21
C ASP A 206 18.34 3.07 -14.66
N VAL A 207 18.54 3.25 -13.36
CA VAL A 207 18.62 4.59 -12.76
C VAL A 207 19.83 5.36 -13.28
N ALA A 208 20.97 4.72 -13.41
CA ALA A 208 22.18 5.37 -13.96
C ALA A 208 21.99 5.79 -15.43
N GLU A 209 21.33 4.96 -16.25
CA GLU A 209 20.98 5.31 -17.62
C GLU A 209 20.08 6.54 -17.68
N GLN A 210 19.05 6.59 -16.84
CA GLN A 210 18.15 7.73 -16.78
C GLN A 210 18.79 9.01 -16.21
N LEU A 211 19.82 8.86 -15.37
CA LEU A 211 20.64 9.97 -14.89
C LEU A 211 21.63 10.47 -15.94
N THR A 212 21.98 9.70 -16.96
CA THR A 212 23.02 10.05 -17.91
C THR A 212 22.67 11.30 -18.72
N ALA A 213 23.61 12.26 -18.79
CA ALA A 213 23.45 13.51 -19.54
C ALA A 213 23.85 13.38 -21.01
N GLY A 214 24.43 12.26 -21.38
CA GLY A 214 24.97 11.94 -22.72
C GLY A 214 26.06 10.89 -22.62
N PRO A 215 26.56 10.38 -23.75
CA PRO A 215 27.49 9.24 -23.78
C PRO A 215 28.84 9.52 -23.08
N ASP A 216 29.23 10.79 -22.96
CA ASP A 216 30.53 11.20 -22.39
C ASP A 216 30.47 11.68 -20.94
N ALA A 217 29.29 11.57 -20.28
CA ALA A 217 29.07 12.03 -18.92
C ALA A 217 28.68 10.86 -18.00
N PRO A 218 29.66 10.05 -17.53
CA PRO A 218 29.37 8.91 -16.68
C PRO A 218 28.79 9.35 -15.34
N VAL A 219 27.83 8.58 -14.83
CA VAL A 219 27.23 8.77 -13.49
C VAL A 219 28.21 8.26 -12.44
N PHE A 220 28.57 9.11 -11.48
CA PHE A 220 29.37 8.70 -10.34
C PHE A 220 28.52 7.81 -9.41
N THR A 221 28.84 6.52 -9.35
CA THR A 221 28.05 5.55 -8.58
C THR A 221 28.82 5.07 -7.37
N ILE A 222 28.21 5.20 -6.19
CA ILE A 222 28.70 4.62 -4.93
C ILE A 222 27.75 3.52 -4.50
N ARG A 223 28.26 2.31 -4.32
CA ARG A 223 27.55 1.19 -3.76
C ARG A 223 28.31 0.65 -2.57
N GLY A 224 27.69 0.68 -1.38
CA GLY A 224 28.26 0.15 -0.16
C GLY A 224 27.63 -1.16 0.28
N SER A 225 28.22 -1.78 1.30
CA SER A 225 27.66 -2.99 1.88
C SER A 225 26.28 -2.76 2.47
N LEU A 226 25.38 -3.67 2.17
CA LEU A 226 24.02 -3.70 2.71
C LEU A 226 23.93 -4.51 4.00
N ALA A 227 25.03 -5.09 4.48
CA ALA A 227 25.08 -5.81 5.76
C ALA A 227 24.59 -4.94 6.92
N ARG A 228 23.79 -5.52 7.80
CA ARG A 228 23.23 -4.88 8.99
C ARG A 228 23.67 -5.66 10.24
N ALA A 229 24.83 -5.28 10.78
CA ALA A 229 25.43 -5.95 11.94
C ALA A 229 24.56 -5.90 13.21
N SER A 230 23.63 -4.96 13.32
CA SER A 230 22.69 -4.84 14.44
C SER A 230 21.50 -5.80 14.36
N LEU A 231 21.16 -6.35 13.18
CA LEU A 231 19.97 -7.19 13.02
C LEU A 231 20.25 -8.67 13.33
N ARG A 232 19.40 -9.27 14.14
CA ARG A 232 19.37 -10.71 14.42
C ARG A 232 18.13 -11.32 13.75
N LEU A 233 18.34 -11.92 12.56
CA LEU A 233 17.27 -12.45 11.72
C LEU A 233 16.87 -13.86 12.16
N GLY A 234 15.56 -14.14 12.09
CA GLY A 234 15.00 -15.47 12.32
C GLY A 234 13.74 -15.72 11.49
N VAL A 235 13.46 -16.99 11.24
CA VAL A 235 12.21 -17.46 10.63
C VAL A 235 11.65 -18.58 11.46
N LEU A 236 10.41 -18.42 11.91
CA LEU A 236 9.68 -19.42 12.67
C LEU A 236 8.44 -19.85 11.89
N SER A 237 8.49 -21.05 11.30
CA SER A 237 7.37 -21.65 10.60
C SER A 237 6.44 -22.33 11.59
N LEU A 238 5.24 -21.81 11.74
CA LEU A 238 4.17 -22.36 12.58
C LEU A 238 3.02 -22.88 11.69
N PRO A 239 2.35 -23.96 12.09
CA PRO A 239 1.38 -24.67 11.25
C PRO A 239 0.23 -23.80 10.73
N ASP A 240 -0.27 -22.88 11.55
CA ASP A 240 -1.45 -22.08 11.24
C ASP A 240 -1.42 -20.68 11.91
N ALA A 241 -2.39 -19.85 11.56
CA ALA A 241 -2.53 -18.49 12.10
C ALA A 241 -2.76 -18.47 13.63
N ARG A 242 -3.40 -19.48 14.20
CA ARG A 242 -3.66 -19.57 15.66
C ARG A 242 -2.34 -19.68 16.42
N GLN A 243 -1.46 -20.52 15.94
CA GLN A 243 -0.14 -20.70 16.54
C GLN A 243 0.75 -19.47 16.36
N ARG A 244 0.72 -18.83 15.16
CA ARG A 244 1.45 -17.58 14.95
C ARG A 244 0.99 -16.47 15.89
N LEU A 245 -0.32 -16.30 16.07
CA LEU A 245 -0.87 -15.30 17.00
C LEU A 245 -0.68 -15.70 18.47
N GLY A 246 -0.75 -16.98 18.79
CA GLY A 246 -0.43 -17.51 20.12
C GLY A 246 1.01 -17.21 20.49
N TRP A 247 1.95 -17.42 19.57
CA TRP A 247 3.35 -17.06 19.76
C TRP A 247 3.51 -15.56 20.03
N LEU A 248 2.85 -14.74 19.23
CA LEU A 248 2.92 -13.28 19.39
C LEU A 248 2.37 -12.82 20.74
N LEU A 249 1.26 -13.41 21.19
CA LEU A 249 0.69 -13.13 22.51
C LEU A 249 1.63 -13.51 23.66
N ALA A 250 2.27 -14.66 23.55
CA ALA A 250 3.17 -15.18 24.58
C ALA A 250 4.48 -14.37 24.69
N HIS A 251 5.03 -13.93 23.54
CA HIS A 251 6.40 -13.48 23.46
C HIS A 251 6.60 -12.01 23.05
N LEU A 252 5.52 -11.27 22.73
CA LEU A 252 5.65 -9.83 22.39
C LEU A 252 6.28 -9.04 23.55
N GLY A 253 6.01 -9.42 24.79
CA GLY A 253 6.58 -8.80 25.98
C GLY A 253 8.10 -8.95 26.09
N ASP A 254 8.63 -10.09 25.63
CA ASP A 254 10.04 -10.46 25.73
C ASP A 254 10.90 -9.75 24.64
N LEU A 255 10.28 -9.26 23.57
CA LEU A 255 11.00 -8.55 22.53
C LEU A 255 11.53 -7.19 23.04
N PRO A 256 12.74 -6.75 22.60
CA PRO A 256 13.41 -5.58 23.16
C PRO A 256 12.70 -4.27 22.76
N GLY A 257 12.51 -3.38 23.71
CA GLY A 257 12.02 -2.02 23.49
C GLY A 257 10.65 -1.97 22.81
N SER A 258 10.50 -1.07 21.85
CA SER A 258 9.32 -0.95 20.98
C SER A 258 9.62 -1.42 19.56
N GLY A 259 8.59 -1.78 18.80
CA GLY A 259 8.78 -2.35 17.46
C GLY A 259 7.63 -2.17 16.49
N ILE A 260 7.74 -2.84 15.37
CA ILE A 260 6.70 -2.89 14.32
C ILE A 260 6.34 -4.35 14.05
N ILE A 261 5.04 -4.62 13.96
CA ILE A 261 4.49 -5.91 13.52
C ILE A 261 3.88 -5.69 12.14
N TYR A 262 4.54 -6.19 11.10
CA TYR A 262 4.03 -6.09 9.74
C TYR A 262 3.05 -7.20 9.40
N THR A 263 2.01 -6.85 8.64
CA THR A 263 1.00 -7.77 8.11
C THR A 263 0.73 -7.48 6.64
N LEU A 264 0.22 -8.47 5.90
CA LEU A 264 -0.06 -8.33 4.48
C LEU A 264 -1.37 -7.60 4.19
N THR A 265 -2.33 -7.63 5.11
CA THR A 265 -3.68 -7.07 4.89
C THR A 265 -4.09 -6.12 6.00
N VAL A 266 -4.99 -5.19 5.65
CA VAL A 266 -5.57 -4.25 6.61
C VAL A 266 -6.36 -4.98 7.70
N SER A 267 -7.15 -5.99 7.33
CA SER A 267 -7.92 -6.79 8.29
C SER A 267 -7.02 -7.49 9.30
N ALA A 268 -5.92 -8.10 8.85
CA ALA A 268 -4.96 -8.75 9.75
C ALA A 268 -4.33 -7.74 10.72
N ALA A 269 -3.99 -6.53 10.26
CA ALA A 269 -3.45 -5.48 11.13
C ALA A 269 -4.45 -5.06 12.21
N GLU A 270 -5.70 -4.84 11.83
CA GLU A 270 -6.77 -4.46 12.76
C GLU A 270 -7.06 -5.57 13.78
N ASP A 271 -7.13 -6.82 13.34
CA ASP A 271 -7.44 -7.97 14.18
C ASP A 271 -6.31 -8.29 15.16
N ILE A 272 -5.06 -8.28 14.70
CA ILE A 272 -3.89 -8.50 15.57
C ILE A 272 -3.77 -7.36 16.58
N ALA A 273 -3.91 -6.10 16.18
CA ALA A 273 -3.84 -4.98 17.08
C ALA A 273 -4.94 -5.04 18.16
N ARG A 274 -6.14 -5.47 17.78
CA ARG A 274 -7.24 -5.68 18.73
C ARG A 274 -6.92 -6.81 19.72
N LEU A 275 -6.50 -7.98 19.20
CA LEU A 275 -6.12 -9.13 20.02
C LEU A 275 -5.08 -8.76 21.06
N LEU A 276 -4.02 -8.07 20.66
CA LEU A 276 -2.93 -7.68 21.55
C LEU A 276 -3.39 -6.63 22.58
N ARG A 277 -4.23 -5.67 22.21
CA ARG A 277 -4.82 -4.70 23.17
C ARG A 277 -5.72 -5.36 24.20
N ASP A 278 -6.57 -6.29 23.76
CA ASP A 278 -7.48 -7.02 24.64
C ASP A 278 -6.70 -7.87 25.67
N ASN A 279 -5.43 -8.18 25.38
CA ASN A 279 -4.48 -8.85 26.28
C ASN A 279 -3.50 -7.90 26.98
N GLY A 280 -3.76 -6.60 26.99
CA GLY A 280 -3.04 -5.63 27.82
C GLY A 280 -1.82 -4.99 27.17
N TYR A 281 -1.51 -5.26 25.89
CA TYR A 281 -0.41 -4.63 25.21
C TYR A 281 -0.77 -3.23 24.68
N ALA A 282 0.13 -2.27 24.84
CA ALA A 282 0.00 -0.94 24.26
C ALA A 282 0.36 -0.97 22.77
N VAL A 283 -0.60 -1.36 21.91
CA VAL A 283 -0.42 -1.46 20.46
C VAL A 283 -1.56 -0.77 19.72
N ARG A 284 -1.31 -0.34 18.48
CA ARG A 284 -2.30 0.26 17.57
C ARG A 284 -2.12 -0.28 16.16
N ALA A 285 -3.21 -0.28 15.38
CA ALA A 285 -3.14 -0.58 13.94
C ALA A 285 -2.73 0.68 13.17
N TYR A 286 -1.88 0.50 12.15
CA TYR A 286 -1.46 1.55 11.22
C TYR A 286 -1.58 1.04 9.79
N THR A 287 -2.58 1.54 9.06
CA THR A 287 -2.95 1.01 7.75
C THR A 287 -3.19 2.10 6.72
N GLY A 288 -3.45 1.73 5.49
CA GLY A 288 -3.88 2.67 4.44
C GLY A 288 -5.21 3.38 4.75
N ARG A 289 -6.02 2.84 5.67
CA ARG A 289 -7.30 3.43 6.10
C ARG A 289 -7.17 4.40 7.27
N THR A 290 -6.06 4.39 7.99
CA THR A 290 -5.78 5.35 9.08
C THR A 290 -5.66 6.74 8.48
N ASP A 291 -6.37 7.73 9.01
CA ASP A 291 -6.28 9.10 8.49
C ASP A 291 -4.92 9.77 8.80
N THR A 292 -4.67 10.90 8.16
CA THR A 292 -3.34 11.52 8.19
C THR A 292 -2.96 12.01 9.59
N ASP A 293 -3.88 12.62 10.32
CA ASP A 293 -3.63 13.18 11.64
C ASP A 293 -3.41 12.07 12.68
N GLU A 294 -4.21 11.01 12.59
CA GLU A 294 -4.04 9.81 13.42
C GLU A 294 -2.70 9.13 13.14
N ARG A 295 -2.27 9.03 11.88
CA ARG A 295 -0.95 8.47 11.53
C ARG A 295 0.18 9.22 12.21
N GLU A 296 0.14 10.54 12.16
CA GLU A 296 1.16 11.38 12.79
C GLU A 296 1.21 11.17 14.31
N GLN A 297 0.04 11.13 14.94
CA GLN A 297 -0.07 10.86 16.37
C GLN A 297 0.51 9.48 16.74
N LEU A 298 0.17 8.43 16.00
CA LEU A 298 0.67 7.07 16.23
C LEU A 298 2.19 6.96 16.05
N GLU A 299 2.73 7.65 15.04
CA GLU A 299 4.18 7.74 14.82
C GLU A 299 4.89 8.41 15.98
N GLN A 300 4.34 9.51 16.52
CA GLN A 300 4.90 10.19 17.68
C GLN A 300 4.82 9.33 18.95
N GLN A 301 3.70 8.65 19.18
CA GLN A 301 3.55 7.73 20.31
C GLN A 301 4.55 6.57 20.24
N LEU A 302 4.81 6.01 19.05
CA LEU A 302 5.84 4.98 18.91
C LEU A 302 7.26 5.55 19.10
N LYS A 303 7.55 6.74 18.55
CA LYS A 303 8.83 7.45 18.75
C LYS A 303 9.08 7.76 20.24
N GLY A 304 8.02 8.12 20.98
CA GLY A 304 8.04 8.38 22.43
C GLY A 304 8.06 7.13 23.31
N ASN A 305 8.08 5.91 22.75
CA ASN A 305 7.97 4.64 23.49
C ASN A 305 6.67 4.48 24.32
N GLU A 306 5.60 5.21 23.95
CA GLU A 306 4.29 5.06 24.57
C GLU A 306 3.57 3.79 24.06
N LEU A 307 3.95 3.30 22.88
CA LEU A 307 3.46 2.06 22.31
C LEU A 307 4.55 0.98 22.33
N LYS A 308 4.16 -0.25 22.67
CA LYS A 308 5.00 -1.43 22.50
C LYS A 308 5.22 -1.74 21.01
N ALA A 309 4.17 -1.61 20.20
CA ALA A 309 4.29 -1.79 18.76
C ALA A 309 3.18 -1.06 17.96
N LEU A 310 3.48 -0.75 16.70
CA LEU A 310 2.48 -0.55 15.66
C LEU A 310 2.29 -1.85 14.89
N VAL A 311 1.03 -2.27 14.73
CA VAL A 311 0.68 -3.39 13.83
C VAL A 311 0.32 -2.76 12.48
N ALA A 312 1.16 -2.95 11.49
CA ALA A 312 1.13 -2.15 10.28
C ALA A 312 1.09 -2.99 8.99
N THR A 313 0.46 -2.44 7.97
CA THR A 313 0.68 -2.88 6.59
C THR A 313 1.89 -2.13 6.01
N SER A 314 2.20 -2.34 4.71
CA SER A 314 3.18 -1.52 3.98
C SER A 314 2.87 0.00 3.98
N ALA A 315 1.72 0.43 4.52
CA ALA A 315 1.40 1.84 4.74
C ALA A 315 2.35 2.53 5.73
N LEU A 316 2.88 1.81 6.74
CA LEU A 316 4.03 2.26 7.52
C LEU A 316 5.29 1.97 6.70
N GLY A 317 5.37 2.66 5.60
CA GLY A 317 6.36 2.48 4.57
C GLY A 317 7.60 3.34 4.78
N MET A 318 8.32 3.61 3.69
CA MET A 318 9.51 4.47 3.66
C MET A 318 9.27 5.76 4.47
N GLY A 319 10.31 6.32 5.08
CA GLY A 319 10.26 7.60 5.77
C GLY A 319 10.02 7.57 7.27
N PHE A 320 9.49 6.50 7.85
CA PHE A 320 9.42 6.40 9.32
C PHE A 320 10.80 6.06 9.88
N ASP A 321 11.30 6.90 10.78
CA ASP A 321 12.57 6.74 11.47
C ASP A 321 12.40 6.75 12.99
N LYS A 322 12.86 5.66 13.61
CA LYS A 322 13.00 5.52 15.06
C LYS A 322 14.33 4.80 15.33
N PRO A 323 15.37 5.53 15.75
CA PRO A 323 16.72 5.01 15.87
C PRO A 323 16.84 3.82 16.82
N ASP A 324 16.08 3.82 17.91
CA ASP A 324 16.05 2.81 18.98
C ASP A 324 14.97 1.73 18.79
N LEU A 325 14.49 1.51 17.55
CA LEU A 325 13.53 0.45 17.27
C LEU A 325 14.15 -0.93 17.54
N GLY A 326 13.62 -1.64 18.53
CA GLY A 326 14.22 -2.86 19.06
C GLY A 326 13.84 -4.12 18.30
N PHE A 327 12.68 -4.16 17.63
CA PHE A 327 12.26 -5.34 16.89
C PHE A 327 11.37 -5.03 15.68
N VAL A 328 11.38 -5.98 14.74
CA VAL A 328 10.40 -6.08 13.66
C VAL A 328 9.92 -7.52 13.56
N VAL A 329 8.61 -7.73 13.63
CA VAL A 329 7.98 -9.03 13.40
C VAL A 329 7.11 -8.97 12.16
N HIS A 330 7.21 -9.98 11.29
CA HIS A 330 6.29 -10.13 10.16
C HIS A 330 5.32 -11.28 10.44
N VAL A 331 4.04 -11.01 10.38
CA VAL A 331 2.97 -12.02 10.38
C VAL A 331 2.47 -12.14 8.95
N GLY A 332 3.06 -13.08 8.22
CA GLY A 332 3.02 -13.18 6.77
C GLY A 332 4.22 -12.51 6.08
N ALA A 333 4.80 -13.19 5.11
CA ALA A 333 5.98 -12.73 4.38
C ALA A 333 5.59 -11.72 3.28
N PRO A 334 6.33 -10.62 3.08
CA PRO A 334 6.19 -9.82 1.87
C PRO A 334 6.63 -10.60 0.64
N SER A 335 6.13 -10.23 -0.54
CA SER A 335 6.41 -10.93 -1.80
C SER A 335 7.80 -10.68 -2.39
N SER A 336 8.65 -9.89 -1.73
CA SER A 336 9.93 -9.45 -2.26
C SER A 336 10.99 -9.34 -1.17
N PRO A 337 12.20 -9.90 -1.39
CA PRO A 337 13.35 -9.71 -0.50
C PRO A 337 13.70 -8.23 -0.32
N VAL A 338 13.52 -7.43 -1.37
CA VAL A 338 13.75 -5.98 -1.35
C VAL A 338 12.79 -5.29 -0.37
N ALA A 339 11.48 -5.58 -0.49
CA ALA A 339 10.48 -5.05 0.43
C ALA A 339 10.74 -5.51 1.87
N TYR A 340 11.09 -6.79 2.04
CA TYR A 340 11.44 -7.33 3.35
C TYR A 340 12.65 -6.60 3.94
N TYR A 341 13.74 -6.46 3.18
CA TYR A 341 14.95 -5.77 3.63
C TYR A 341 14.68 -4.30 4.01
N GLN A 342 13.83 -3.60 3.27
CA GLN A 342 13.41 -2.22 3.62
C GLN A 342 12.66 -2.14 4.94
N GLN A 343 11.76 -3.10 5.20
CA GLN A 343 10.95 -3.13 6.41
C GLN A 343 11.79 -3.48 7.62
N ILE A 344 12.64 -4.49 7.56
CA ILE A 344 13.54 -4.87 8.65
C ILE A 344 14.62 -3.82 8.90
N GLY A 345 15.03 -3.09 7.86
CA GLY A 345 16.02 -2.02 7.92
C GLY A 345 15.61 -0.81 8.76
N ARG A 346 14.40 -0.80 9.33
CA ARG A 346 13.93 0.21 10.28
C ARG A 346 14.48 -0.02 11.67
N ALA A 347 14.67 -1.30 12.07
CA ALA A 347 15.20 -1.66 13.36
C ALA A 347 16.73 -1.53 13.44
N GLY A 348 17.25 -1.41 14.62
CA GLY A 348 18.68 -1.50 14.90
C GLY A 348 19.54 -0.38 14.31
N ARG A 349 19.02 0.85 14.19
CA ARG A 349 19.79 1.97 13.61
C ARG A 349 20.78 2.57 14.61
N ALA A 350 20.37 2.70 15.88
CA ALA A 350 21.19 3.20 16.97
C ALA A 350 21.21 2.24 18.17
N THR A 351 20.97 0.95 17.91
CA THR A 351 21.07 -0.12 18.91
C THR A 351 22.04 -1.18 18.42
N ASP A 352 22.78 -1.81 19.33
CA ASP A 352 23.71 -2.89 18.98
C ASP A 352 22.99 -4.17 18.53
N ASN A 353 21.74 -4.34 18.97
CA ASN A 353 20.92 -5.50 18.66
C ASN A 353 19.48 -5.08 18.41
N ALA A 354 18.89 -5.66 17.37
CA ALA A 354 17.45 -5.62 17.11
C ALA A 354 16.98 -6.98 16.58
N ASP A 355 15.84 -7.42 17.07
CA ASP A 355 15.29 -8.72 16.76
C ASP A 355 14.35 -8.63 15.55
N VAL A 356 14.58 -9.48 14.57
CA VAL A 356 13.77 -9.56 13.37
C VAL A 356 13.26 -10.97 13.20
N LEU A 357 11.95 -11.16 13.28
CA LEU A 357 11.33 -12.47 13.15
C LEU A 357 10.28 -12.48 12.04
N LEU A 358 10.39 -13.46 11.16
CA LEU A 358 9.39 -13.76 10.15
C LEU A 358 8.56 -14.96 10.58
N LEU A 359 7.23 -14.79 10.62
CA LEU A 359 6.23 -15.82 10.84
C LEU A 359 5.45 -16.03 9.54
N PRO A 360 5.95 -16.84 8.57
CA PRO A 360 5.33 -17.00 7.27
C PRO A 360 4.00 -17.75 7.36
N GLY A 361 3.10 -17.47 6.42
CA GLY A 361 1.80 -18.11 6.30
C GLY A 361 1.61 -18.85 4.97
N ARG A 362 0.88 -19.94 4.96
CA ARG A 362 0.53 -20.65 3.72
C ARG A 362 -0.30 -19.79 2.76
N GLU A 363 -1.08 -18.87 3.31
CA GLU A 363 -1.91 -17.91 2.61
C GLU A 363 -1.14 -16.80 1.91
N ASP A 364 0.13 -16.60 2.23
CA ASP A 364 0.93 -15.47 1.72
C ASP A 364 1.00 -15.46 0.20
N GLN A 365 1.20 -16.62 -0.43
CA GLN A 365 1.28 -16.74 -1.89
C GLN A 365 -0.03 -16.35 -2.60
N GLU A 366 -1.19 -16.71 -2.05
CA GLU A 366 -2.49 -16.31 -2.60
C GLU A 366 -2.68 -14.80 -2.53
N ILE A 367 -2.24 -14.19 -1.42
CA ILE A 367 -2.28 -12.74 -1.22
C ILE A 367 -1.35 -12.04 -2.21
N TRP A 368 -0.14 -12.55 -2.43
CA TRP A 368 0.81 -12.01 -3.41
C TRP A 368 0.26 -12.06 -4.84
N GLN A 369 -0.33 -13.19 -5.23
CA GLN A 369 -0.96 -13.36 -6.54
C GLN A 369 -2.11 -12.37 -6.74
N TYR A 370 -2.94 -12.18 -5.72
CA TYR A 370 -4.02 -11.19 -5.78
C TYR A 370 -3.50 -9.78 -6.04
N PHE A 371 -2.49 -9.32 -5.30
CA PHE A 371 -1.92 -7.99 -5.49
C PHE A 371 -1.19 -7.85 -6.84
N ALA A 372 -0.48 -8.87 -7.28
CA ALA A 372 0.20 -8.86 -8.57
C ALA A 372 -0.79 -8.72 -9.73
N SER A 373 -1.91 -9.46 -9.71
CA SER A 373 -2.94 -9.40 -10.75
C SER A 373 -3.69 -8.06 -10.81
N ALA A 374 -3.80 -7.35 -9.67
CA ALA A 374 -4.53 -6.09 -9.57
C ALA A 374 -3.72 -4.87 -10.07
N SER A 375 -2.39 -4.97 -10.16
CA SER A 375 -1.50 -3.83 -10.35
C SER A 375 -1.04 -3.59 -11.80
N MET A 376 -1.27 -4.54 -12.71
CA MET A 376 -0.77 -4.45 -14.09
C MET A 376 -1.86 -3.93 -15.04
N PRO A 377 -1.54 -2.93 -15.91
CA PRO A 377 -2.42 -2.56 -17.01
C PRO A 377 -2.54 -3.71 -18.00
N THR A 378 -3.73 -3.89 -18.57
CA THR A 378 -3.94 -4.81 -19.70
C THR A 378 -4.24 -4.01 -20.97
N GLU A 379 -3.86 -4.54 -22.12
CA GLU A 379 -4.12 -3.89 -23.43
C GLU A 379 -5.59 -3.51 -23.59
N ALA A 380 -6.50 -4.44 -23.27
CA ALA A 380 -7.95 -4.20 -23.40
C ALA A 380 -8.43 -3.03 -22.53
N ARG A 381 -7.90 -2.88 -21.30
CA ARG A 381 -8.26 -1.76 -20.42
C ARG A 381 -7.68 -0.44 -20.93
N ALA A 382 -6.45 -0.46 -21.42
CA ALA A 382 -5.80 0.73 -21.96
C ALA A 382 -6.51 1.22 -23.23
N SER A 383 -6.83 0.32 -24.16
CA SER A 383 -7.59 0.65 -25.38
C SER A 383 -8.97 1.22 -25.03
N ALA A 384 -9.71 0.61 -24.10
CA ALA A 384 -11.01 1.11 -23.67
C ALA A 384 -10.95 2.54 -23.11
N VAL A 385 -9.88 2.88 -22.37
CA VAL A 385 -9.66 4.24 -21.85
C VAL A 385 -9.33 5.22 -22.98
N LEU A 386 -8.47 4.85 -23.93
CA LEU A 386 -8.10 5.68 -25.07
C LEU A 386 -9.29 5.94 -26.00
N ASP A 387 -10.13 4.92 -26.24
CA ASP A 387 -11.35 5.05 -27.07
C ASP A 387 -12.41 5.95 -26.41
N ALA A 388 -12.44 6.00 -25.07
CA ALA A 388 -13.40 6.83 -24.33
C ALA A 388 -12.96 8.30 -24.23
N LEU A 389 -11.66 8.61 -24.38
CA LEU A 389 -11.13 9.96 -24.23
C LEU A 389 -11.17 10.75 -25.53
N SER A 390 -11.59 12.02 -25.44
CA SER A 390 -11.52 12.99 -26.54
C SER A 390 -10.17 13.71 -26.58
N ARG A 391 -9.79 14.21 -27.76
CA ARG A 391 -8.64 15.12 -27.94
C ARG A 391 -8.99 16.57 -27.59
N ASP A 392 -10.26 16.94 -27.75
CA ASP A 392 -10.72 18.33 -27.74
C ASP A 392 -11.45 18.70 -26.42
N ALA A 393 -11.84 17.71 -25.63
CA ALA A 393 -12.62 17.93 -24.41
C ALA A 393 -12.03 17.15 -23.24
N ALA A 394 -11.67 17.86 -22.18
CA ALA A 394 -11.18 17.25 -20.95
C ALA A 394 -12.30 16.45 -20.26
N MET A 395 -11.99 15.23 -19.83
CA MET A 395 -12.89 14.35 -19.12
C MET A 395 -12.38 14.04 -17.73
N SER A 396 -13.20 14.26 -16.70
CA SER A 396 -12.84 13.91 -15.33
C SER A 396 -12.77 12.38 -15.15
N THR A 397 -11.94 11.91 -14.21
CA THR A 397 -11.87 10.46 -13.88
C THR A 397 -13.25 9.91 -13.51
N VAL A 398 -14.09 10.71 -12.84
CA VAL A 398 -15.46 10.33 -12.46
C VAL A 398 -16.36 10.11 -13.70
N ALA A 399 -16.23 10.98 -14.72
CA ALA A 399 -16.98 10.81 -15.96
C ALA A 399 -16.50 9.58 -16.75
N LEU A 400 -15.19 9.35 -16.76
CA LEU A 400 -14.57 8.20 -17.42
C LEU A 400 -14.99 6.86 -16.78
N GLU A 401 -15.15 6.80 -15.46
CA GLU A 401 -15.70 5.63 -14.76
C GLU A 401 -17.07 5.20 -15.27
N GLY A 402 -17.87 6.12 -15.76
CA GLY A 402 -19.18 5.82 -16.37
C GLY A 402 -19.09 5.22 -17.78
N LEU A 403 -17.92 5.25 -18.41
CA LEU A 403 -17.71 4.79 -19.80
C LEU A 403 -16.86 3.52 -19.87
N VAL A 404 -16.02 3.24 -18.86
CA VAL A 404 -15.12 2.08 -18.83
C VAL A 404 -15.35 1.24 -17.58
N ASP A 405 -15.33 -0.09 -17.73
CA ASP A 405 -15.44 -1.01 -16.58
C ASP A 405 -14.09 -1.25 -15.91
N ILE A 406 -13.59 -0.22 -15.23
CA ILE A 406 -12.31 -0.25 -14.50
C ILE A 406 -12.52 0.36 -13.11
N LYS A 407 -12.05 -0.30 -12.05
CA LYS A 407 -12.07 0.27 -10.68
C LYS A 407 -11.31 1.59 -10.66
N ARG A 408 -11.80 2.57 -9.89
CA ARG A 408 -11.22 3.91 -9.82
C ARG A 408 -9.71 3.91 -9.55
N SER A 409 -9.24 3.16 -8.56
CA SER A 409 -7.81 3.10 -8.24
C SER A 409 -6.96 2.55 -9.39
N THR A 410 -7.46 1.52 -10.07
CA THR A 410 -6.82 0.94 -11.26
C THR A 410 -6.87 1.91 -12.45
N LEU A 411 -7.99 2.63 -12.63
CA LEU A 411 -8.15 3.64 -13.68
C LEU A 411 -7.18 4.81 -13.46
N GLU A 412 -7.07 5.31 -12.23
CA GLU A 412 -6.13 6.38 -11.88
C GLU A 412 -4.68 5.97 -12.13
N LEU A 413 -4.30 4.74 -11.79
CA LEU A 413 -2.98 4.21 -12.09
C LEU A 413 -2.75 4.08 -13.60
N LEU A 414 -3.71 3.52 -14.33
CA LEU A 414 -3.64 3.37 -15.79
C LEU A 414 -3.51 4.72 -16.51
N LEU A 415 -4.30 5.72 -16.09
CA LEU A 415 -4.21 7.08 -16.64
C LEU A 415 -2.83 7.70 -16.41
N LYS A 416 -2.21 7.46 -15.26
CA LYS A 416 -0.84 7.91 -14.99
C LYS A 416 0.19 7.20 -15.87
N VAL A 417 0.03 5.92 -16.11
CA VAL A 417 0.91 5.17 -17.03
C VAL A 417 0.78 5.69 -18.45
N LEU A 418 -0.45 5.84 -18.94
CA LEU A 418 -0.72 6.36 -20.29
C LEU A 418 -0.26 7.83 -20.46
N ASP A 419 -0.30 8.64 -19.40
CA ASP A 419 0.20 10.01 -19.37
C ASP A 419 1.73 10.07 -19.49
N VAL A 420 2.42 9.14 -18.83
CA VAL A 420 3.89 8.99 -18.95
C VAL A 420 4.28 8.44 -20.31
N ASP A 421 3.49 7.54 -20.87
CA ASP A 421 3.71 7.01 -22.22
C ASP A 421 3.33 8.03 -23.33
N GLY A 422 2.76 9.19 -22.95
CA GLY A 422 2.40 10.26 -23.88
C GLY A 422 1.09 10.04 -24.63
N ALA A 423 0.35 8.98 -24.36
CA ALA A 423 -0.93 8.67 -25.03
C ALA A 423 -2.09 9.55 -24.54
N VAL A 424 -2.06 9.92 -23.27
CA VAL A 424 -3.01 10.87 -22.66
C VAL A 424 -2.25 12.00 -21.98
N GLN A 425 -2.95 13.09 -21.66
CA GLN A 425 -2.39 14.20 -20.92
C GLN A 425 -3.36 14.67 -19.85
N ARG A 426 -2.84 14.91 -18.64
CA ARG A 426 -3.58 15.57 -17.58
C ARG A 426 -3.63 17.07 -17.82
N VAL A 427 -4.84 17.65 -17.88
CA VAL A 427 -5.10 19.08 -18.08
C VAL A 427 -6.06 19.61 -17.01
N ALA A 428 -6.29 20.93 -17.01
CA ALA A 428 -7.34 21.50 -16.17
C ALA A 428 -8.70 20.90 -16.52
N GLY A 429 -9.41 20.34 -15.53
CA GLY A 429 -10.70 19.69 -15.74
C GLY A 429 -10.66 18.16 -15.94
N GLY A 430 -9.50 17.57 -16.18
CA GLY A 430 -9.40 16.10 -16.31
C GLY A 430 -8.28 15.61 -17.23
N TRP A 431 -8.64 14.73 -18.15
CA TRP A 431 -7.73 14.02 -19.04
C TRP A 431 -8.17 14.19 -20.50
N VAL A 432 -7.22 14.30 -21.39
CA VAL A 432 -7.42 14.32 -22.85
C VAL A 432 -6.54 13.27 -23.53
N ALA A 433 -6.97 12.72 -24.65
CA ALA A 433 -6.11 11.93 -25.52
C ALA A 433 -5.17 12.87 -26.29
N THR A 434 -3.89 12.54 -26.40
CA THR A 434 -2.91 13.34 -27.15
C THR A 434 -3.01 13.12 -28.66
N GLY A 435 -3.53 11.96 -29.05
CA GLY A 435 -3.57 11.50 -30.43
C GLY A 435 -2.25 10.94 -30.94
N GLN A 436 -1.26 10.80 -30.09
CA GLN A 436 -0.07 10.05 -30.44
C GLN A 436 -0.39 8.56 -30.52
N PRO A 437 0.19 7.81 -31.48
CA PRO A 437 0.06 6.37 -31.51
C PRO A 437 0.57 5.77 -30.21
N TRP A 438 -0.18 4.85 -29.63
CA TRP A 438 0.20 4.11 -28.45
C TRP A 438 0.10 2.61 -28.74
N GLU A 439 1.14 1.90 -28.41
CA GLU A 439 1.21 0.45 -28.53
C GLU A 439 1.45 -0.16 -27.14
N TYR A 440 0.75 -1.26 -26.88
CA TYR A 440 0.94 -1.99 -25.62
C TYR A 440 2.27 -2.73 -25.62
N ASP A 441 3.19 -2.33 -24.75
CA ASP A 441 4.50 -2.96 -24.59
C ASP A 441 4.39 -4.28 -23.80
N ALA A 442 3.79 -5.30 -24.45
CA ALA A 442 3.64 -6.62 -23.84
C ALA A 442 4.97 -7.20 -23.33
N PRO A 443 6.08 -7.14 -24.09
CA PRO A 443 7.38 -7.64 -23.60
C PRO A 443 7.85 -6.97 -22.31
N ARG A 444 7.59 -5.68 -22.11
CA ARG A 444 7.92 -4.96 -20.89
C ARG A 444 7.11 -5.49 -19.71
N TYR A 445 5.80 -5.60 -19.85
CA TYR A 445 4.92 -6.08 -18.78
C TYR A 445 5.18 -7.54 -18.42
N GLU A 446 5.49 -8.40 -19.41
CA GLU A 446 5.91 -9.79 -19.19
C GLU A 446 7.20 -9.86 -18.39
N ARG A 447 8.21 -9.04 -18.72
CA ARG A 447 9.46 -8.96 -17.95
C ARG A 447 9.24 -8.53 -16.51
N VAL A 448 8.40 -7.52 -16.27
CA VAL A 448 8.06 -7.07 -14.92
C VAL A 448 7.34 -8.16 -14.12
N ALA A 449 6.39 -8.86 -14.76
CA ALA A 449 5.70 -9.99 -14.12
C ALA A 449 6.66 -11.13 -13.77
N ALA A 450 7.58 -11.48 -14.69
CA ALA A 450 8.60 -12.49 -14.44
C ALA A 450 9.55 -12.11 -13.29
N ALA A 451 9.97 -10.84 -13.22
CA ALA A 451 10.81 -10.35 -12.14
C ALA A 451 10.11 -10.45 -10.78
N ARG A 452 8.84 -10.05 -10.68
CA ARG A 452 8.03 -10.20 -9.45
C ARG A 452 7.85 -11.66 -9.05
N ALA A 453 7.64 -12.55 -10.02
CA ALA A 453 7.55 -13.99 -9.75
C ALA A 453 8.88 -14.55 -9.21
N ALA A 454 10.02 -14.09 -9.75
CA ALA A 454 11.35 -14.47 -9.26
C ALA A 454 11.60 -13.96 -7.83
N GLU A 455 11.21 -12.73 -7.51
CA GLU A 455 11.29 -12.18 -6.14
C GLU A 455 10.42 -12.98 -5.15
N ALA A 456 9.22 -13.35 -5.54
CA ALA A 456 8.34 -14.19 -4.71
C ALA A 456 8.96 -15.60 -4.48
N ALA A 457 9.59 -16.18 -5.50
CA ALA A 457 10.31 -17.45 -5.37
C ALA A 457 11.54 -17.33 -4.45
N SER A 458 12.25 -16.19 -4.51
CA SER A 458 13.37 -15.93 -3.59
C SER A 458 12.89 -15.80 -2.14
N MET A 459 11.74 -15.17 -1.87
CA MET A 459 11.17 -15.14 -0.52
C MET A 459 10.85 -16.55 0.01
N LEU A 460 10.29 -17.43 -0.80
CA LEU A 460 10.06 -18.83 -0.39
C LEU A 460 11.37 -19.58 -0.10
N THR A 461 12.42 -19.26 -0.87
CA THR A 461 13.78 -19.78 -0.60
C THR A 461 14.31 -19.21 0.72
N TYR A 462 14.11 -17.93 1.00
CA TYR A 462 14.49 -17.30 2.26
C TYR A 462 13.80 -17.93 3.47
N GLU A 463 12.53 -18.29 3.36
CA GLU A 463 11.76 -18.94 4.42
C GLU A 463 12.33 -20.31 4.80
N SER A 464 12.79 -21.08 3.82
CA SER A 464 13.19 -22.49 3.97
C SER A 464 14.71 -22.71 4.00
N THR A 465 15.52 -21.68 3.72
CA THR A 465 16.97 -21.84 3.62
C THR A 465 17.63 -22.25 4.94
N SER A 466 18.69 -23.07 4.85
CA SER A 466 19.65 -23.32 5.92
C SER A 466 20.91 -22.44 5.83
N ALA A 467 21.06 -21.66 4.76
CA ALA A 467 22.15 -20.70 4.58
C ALA A 467 21.95 -19.44 5.44
N CYS A 468 22.97 -18.60 5.53
CA CYS A 468 22.88 -17.34 6.25
C CYS A 468 21.79 -16.44 5.68
N ARG A 469 20.83 -16.02 6.49
CA ARG A 469 19.68 -15.19 6.06
C ARG A 469 20.08 -13.80 5.58
N MET A 470 21.05 -13.15 6.24
CA MET A 470 21.52 -11.83 5.83
C MET A 470 22.29 -11.93 4.52
N GLN A 471 23.12 -12.94 4.35
CA GLN A 471 23.85 -13.18 3.12
C GLN A 471 22.93 -13.38 1.92
N LEU A 472 21.84 -14.16 2.10
CA LEU A 472 20.85 -14.36 1.04
C LEU A 472 20.16 -13.06 0.64
N LEU A 473 19.75 -12.23 1.61
CA LEU A 473 19.16 -10.91 1.33
C LEU A 473 20.15 -9.98 0.60
N GLN A 474 21.43 -10.02 0.97
CA GLN A 474 22.47 -9.26 0.27
C GLN A 474 22.65 -9.75 -1.17
N GLN A 475 22.63 -11.06 -1.40
CA GLN A 475 22.73 -11.66 -2.73
C GLN A 475 21.51 -11.29 -3.61
N ASP A 476 20.29 -11.31 -3.06
CA ASP A 476 19.09 -10.86 -3.76
C ASP A 476 19.12 -9.37 -4.15
N LEU A 477 19.94 -8.59 -3.44
CA LEU A 477 20.19 -7.19 -3.72
C LEU A 477 21.50 -6.97 -4.52
N ASP A 478 22.11 -8.03 -5.03
CA ASP A 478 23.37 -8.01 -5.78
C ASP A 478 24.51 -7.29 -5.03
N ASP A 479 24.54 -7.42 -3.68
CA ASP A 479 25.64 -6.87 -2.87
C ASP A 479 26.89 -7.74 -3.02
N PRO A 480 27.98 -7.24 -3.63
CA PRO A 480 29.18 -8.02 -3.84
C PRO A 480 29.95 -8.35 -2.55
N SER A 481 29.58 -7.71 -1.43
CA SER A 481 30.18 -7.96 -0.12
C SER A 481 29.39 -8.99 0.71
N ALA A 482 28.46 -9.74 0.09
CA ALA A 482 27.60 -10.69 0.77
C ALA A 482 28.41 -11.83 1.44
N GLU A 483 28.42 -11.87 2.76
CA GLU A 483 29.10 -12.89 3.56
C GLU A 483 28.24 -13.34 4.73
N PRO A 484 28.54 -14.51 5.36
CA PRO A 484 27.80 -14.99 6.51
C PRO A 484 27.83 -14.01 7.68
N CYS A 485 26.65 -13.64 8.21
CA CYS A 485 26.54 -12.63 9.26
C CYS A 485 26.92 -13.09 10.67
N GLY A 486 27.04 -14.41 10.90
CA GLY A 486 27.41 -14.99 12.18
C GLY A 486 26.35 -14.89 13.30
N ARG A 487 25.14 -14.34 13.06
CA ARG A 487 24.18 -14.01 14.12
C ARG A 487 22.70 -14.29 13.85
N CYS A 488 22.34 -14.64 12.63
CA CYS A 488 20.98 -15.10 12.33
C CYS A 488 20.75 -16.50 12.93
N ASP A 489 19.51 -16.95 12.96
CA ASP A 489 19.12 -18.26 13.47
C ASP A 489 19.87 -19.41 12.79
N ASN A 490 20.16 -19.34 11.51
CA ASN A 490 20.94 -20.33 10.78
C ASN A 490 22.46 -20.29 11.12
N CYS A 491 22.99 -19.13 11.51
CA CYS A 491 24.40 -19.01 11.85
C CYS A 491 24.72 -19.31 13.32
N ALA A 492 23.85 -18.82 14.24
CA ALA A 492 24.08 -18.85 15.69
C ALA A 492 23.06 -19.72 16.46
N GLY A 493 22.11 -20.31 15.77
CA GLY A 493 20.97 -21.01 16.37
C GLY A 493 19.77 -20.09 16.64
N ALA A 494 18.59 -20.70 16.77
CA ALA A 494 17.36 -19.96 17.04
C ALA A 494 17.45 -19.22 18.40
N TRP A 495 17.16 -17.93 18.36
CA TRP A 495 17.17 -17.07 19.55
C TRP A 495 15.76 -16.87 20.14
N TYR A 496 14.76 -17.32 19.43
CA TYR A 496 13.35 -17.26 19.79
C TYR A 496 12.85 -18.63 20.25
N PRO A 497 11.88 -18.69 21.19
CA PRO A 497 11.22 -19.94 21.53
C PRO A 497 10.38 -20.44 20.35
N SER A 498 10.35 -21.76 20.14
CA SER A 498 9.55 -22.39 19.09
C SER A 498 8.20 -22.89 19.61
N ASP A 499 8.07 -23.06 20.92
CA ASP A 499 6.88 -23.65 21.53
C ASP A 499 5.81 -22.60 21.82
N VAL A 500 4.58 -22.94 21.46
CA VAL A 500 3.38 -22.15 21.80
C VAL A 500 2.56 -22.97 22.77
N SER A 501 2.31 -22.41 23.96
CA SER A 501 1.49 -23.12 24.94
C SER A 501 0.06 -23.32 24.42
N SER A 502 -0.60 -24.37 24.90
CA SER A 502 -2.01 -24.62 24.55
C SER A 502 -2.94 -23.50 25.05
N SER A 503 -2.59 -22.81 26.14
CA SER A 503 -3.32 -21.65 26.66
C SER A 503 -3.23 -20.44 25.73
N ASP A 504 -2.02 -20.12 25.22
CA ASP A 504 -1.80 -19.00 24.32
C ASP A 504 -2.44 -19.25 22.94
N ALA A 505 -2.31 -20.48 22.42
CA ALA A 505 -3.01 -20.89 21.22
C ALA A 505 -4.55 -20.84 21.37
N SER A 506 -5.07 -21.16 22.57
CA SER A 506 -6.50 -21.07 22.86
C SER A 506 -6.98 -19.63 22.98
N GLY A 507 -6.17 -18.73 23.59
CA GLY A 507 -6.47 -17.29 23.63
C GLY A 507 -6.49 -16.68 22.24
N ALA A 508 -5.53 -17.02 21.39
CA ALA A 508 -5.51 -16.62 19.98
C ALA A 508 -6.70 -17.21 19.19
N ALA A 509 -7.05 -18.48 19.43
CA ALA A 509 -8.20 -19.11 18.80
C ALA A 509 -9.51 -18.39 19.14
N ALA A 510 -9.73 -18.02 20.39
CA ALA A 510 -10.93 -17.28 20.80
C ALA A 510 -11.07 -15.91 20.11
N ALA A 511 -9.95 -15.22 19.86
CA ALA A 511 -9.96 -13.95 19.15
C ALA A 511 -10.18 -14.14 17.63
N LEU A 512 -9.61 -15.19 17.04
CA LEU A 512 -9.81 -15.55 15.64
C LEU A 512 -11.22 -16.10 15.38
N ASP A 513 -11.86 -16.64 16.39
CA ASP A 513 -13.24 -17.15 16.33
C ASP A 513 -14.30 -16.03 16.39
N LYS A 514 -13.88 -14.77 16.52
CA LYS A 514 -14.78 -13.63 16.50
C LYS A 514 -15.51 -13.54 15.16
N VAL A 515 -16.82 -13.37 15.22
CA VAL A 515 -17.71 -13.26 14.06
C VAL A 515 -18.44 -11.92 14.07
N GLY A 516 -19.06 -11.54 12.96
CA GLY A 516 -19.95 -10.40 12.93
C GLY A 516 -19.34 -9.13 12.32
N VAL A 517 -18.84 -9.24 11.08
CA VAL A 517 -18.35 -8.10 10.30
C VAL A 517 -19.52 -7.28 9.74
N GLU A 518 -19.44 -5.97 9.85
CA GLU A 518 -20.48 -5.07 9.34
C GLU A 518 -20.54 -5.04 7.80
N ILE A 519 -21.74 -5.15 7.26
CA ILE A 519 -22.06 -4.85 5.87
C ILE A 519 -22.69 -3.45 5.85
N ALA A 520 -21.86 -2.42 5.66
CA ALA A 520 -22.34 -1.04 5.58
C ALA A 520 -23.26 -0.84 4.36
N PRO A 521 -24.42 -0.21 4.51
CA PRO A 521 -25.32 0.07 3.39
C PRO A 521 -24.70 1.02 2.37
N ARG A 522 -25.14 0.93 1.12
CA ARG A 522 -24.82 1.93 0.12
C ARG A 522 -25.73 3.13 0.30
N ALA A 523 -25.16 4.30 0.56
CA ALA A 523 -25.93 5.53 0.78
C ALA A 523 -26.20 6.33 -0.51
N GLN A 524 -25.46 6.05 -1.58
CA GLN A 524 -25.51 6.83 -2.84
C GLN A 524 -25.37 5.92 -4.04
N TRP A 525 -26.07 6.29 -5.12
CA TRP A 525 -25.92 5.69 -6.42
C TRP A 525 -24.60 6.10 -7.05
N PRO A 526 -23.93 5.22 -7.82
CA PRO A 526 -22.70 5.58 -8.53
C PRO A 526 -22.96 6.63 -9.61
N SER A 527 -21.94 7.38 -9.94
CA SER A 527 -21.98 8.29 -11.10
C SER A 527 -22.01 7.51 -12.42
N GLY A 528 -22.54 8.12 -13.49
CA GLY A 528 -22.56 7.52 -14.83
C GLY A 528 -23.66 6.48 -15.06
N MET A 529 -24.61 6.29 -14.16
CA MET A 529 -25.67 5.29 -14.31
C MET A 529 -26.55 5.53 -15.55
N SER A 530 -26.78 6.77 -15.93
CA SER A 530 -27.58 7.12 -17.11
C SER A 530 -26.96 6.62 -18.43
N SER A 531 -25.63 6.60 -18.55
CA SER A 531 -24.95 6.04 -19.73
C SER A 531 -25.08 4.52 -19.82
N LEU A 532 -25.37 3.85 -18.69
CA LEU A 532 -25.62 2.41 -18.59
C LEU A 532 -27.12 2.05 -18.66
N GLY A 533 -27.99 3.03 -18.97
CA GLY A 533 -29.43 2.82 -19.12
C GLY A 533 -30.21 2.75 -17.81
N VAL A 534 -29.62 3.17 -16.69
CA VAL A 534 -30.25 3.16 -15.36
C VAL A 534 -30.49 4.58 -14.87
N SER A 535 -31.75 4.96 -14.67
CA SER A 535 -32.17 6.33 -14.34
C SER A 535 -32.14 6.59 -12.83
N VAL A 536 -30.94 6.50 -12.19
CA VAL A 536 -30.76 6.83 -10.77
C VAL A 536 -29.57 7.75 -10.58
N ARG A 537 -29.61 8.61 -9.54
CA ARG A 537 -28.52 9.53 -9.18
C ARG A 537 -28.63 10.01 -7.75
N GLY A 538 -27.52 10.41 -7.17
CA GLY A 538 -27.47 11.02 -5.83
C GLY A 538 -27.69 10.01 -4.69
N LYS A 539 -28.35 10.44 -3.62
CA LYS A 539 -28.60 9.61 -2.45
C LYS A 539 -29.71 8.59 -2.72
N ILE A 540 -29.59 7.41 -2.11
CA ILE A 540 -30.63 6.39 -2.08
C ILE A 540 -31.73 6.87 -1.11
N GLY A 541 -33.00 6.77 -1.52
CA GLY A 541 -34.14 7.18 -0.71
C GLY A 541 -34.23 6.36 0.60
N ALA A 542 -34.67 6.99 1.67
CA ALA A 542 -34.80 6.31 2.97
C ALA A 542 -35.81 5.15 2.95
N ASP A 543 -36.78 5.22 2.06
CA ASP A 543 -37.78 4.19 1.80
C ASP A 543 -37.26 2.99 0.99
N GLU A 544 -36.12 3.15 0.32
CA GLU A 544 -35.43 2.13 -0.48
C GLU A 544 -34.16 1.60 0.20
N LEU A 545 -33.68 2.30 1.23
CA LEU A 545 -32.40 1.99 1.87
C LEU A 545 -32.50 0.72 2.72
N VAL A 546 -31.49 -0.14 2.64
CA VAL A 546 -31.29 -1.25 3.59
C VAL A 546 -30.58 -0.75 4.84
N GLN A 547 -30.82 -1.42 5.96
CA GLN A 547 -30.10 -1.14 7.20
C GLN A 547 -28.68 -1.72 7.18
N PRO A 548 -27.79 -1.31 8.09
CA PRO A 548 -26.49 -1.98 8.26
C PRO A 548 -26.68 -3.47 8.48
N GLY A 549 -25.98 -4.27 7.67
CA GLY A 549 -26.01 -5.73 7.71
C GLY A 549 -24.84 -6.33 8.48
N ARG A 550 -24.80 -7.67 8.52
CA ARG A 550 -23.69 -8.44 9.10
C ARG A 550 -23.29 -9.61 8.21
N ALA A 551 -21.98 -9.92 8.21
CA ALA A 551 -21.45 -11.19 7.72
C ALA A 551 -20.74 -11.92 8.84
N VAL A 552 -20.55 -13.23 8.69
CA VAL A 552 -19.77 -13.99 9.69
C VAL A 552 -18.34 -13.46 9.73
N ALA A 553 -17.67 -13.33 8.57
CA ALA A 553 -16.31 -12.84 8.51
C ALA A 553 -15.96 -12.25 7.11
N ARG A 554 -14.75 -11.66 6.98
CA ARG A 554 -14.16 -11.34 5.68
C ARG A 554 -13.40 -12.56 5.14
N LEU A 555 -13.31 -12.70 3.83
CA LEU A 555 -12.45 -13.73 3.22
C LEU A 555 -10.96 -13.54 3.56
N THR A 556 -10.57 -12.33 3.95
CA THR A 556 -9.21 -11.96 4.33
C THR A 556 -8.91 -12.13 5.82
N ASP A 557 -9.90 -12.48 6.65
CA ASP A 557 -9.70 -12.65 8.08
C ASP A 557 -8.85 -13.90 8.38
N LEU A 558 -8.00 -13.82 9.39
CA LEU A 558 -7.06 -14.89 9.75
C LEU A 558 -7.76 -16.13 10.34
N GLY A 559 -8.95 -15.97 10.93
CA GLY A 559 -9.73 -17.07 11.50
C GLY A 559 -10.66 -17.72 10.49
N TRP A 560 -11.85 -17.17 10.34
CA TRP A 560 -12.90 -17.69 9.46
C TRP A 560 -12.60 -17.56 7.97
N GLY A 561 -11.67 -16.69 7.58
CA GLY A 561 -11.34 -16.45 6.17
C GLY A 561 -10.87 -17.71 5.43
N GLY A 562 -10.06 -18.56 6.06
CA GLY A 562 -9.58 -19.80 5.46
C GLY A 562 -10.72 -20.78 5.09
N PRO A 563 -11.54 -21.22 6.05
CA PRO A 563 -12.72 -22.06 5.78
C PRO A 563 -13.69 -21.46 4.77
N LEU A 564 -13.91 -20.12 4.82
CA LEU A 564 -14.79 -19.45 3.87
C LEU A 564 -14.19 -19.40 2.45
N ARG A 565 -12.88 -19.14 2.29
CA ARG A 565 -12.22 -19.25 0.96
C ARG A 565 -12.35 -20.67 0.39
N ALA A 566 -12.13 -21.68 1.20
CA ALA A 566 -12.32 -23.06 0.77
C ALA A 566 -13.78 -23.34 0.34
N LEU A 567 -14.76 -22.83 1.08
CA LEU A 567 -16.18 -22.95 0.72
C LEU A 567 -16.47 -22.27 -0.62
N PHE A 568 -15.91 -21.09 -0.87
CA PHE A 568 -16.14 -20.30 -2.09
C PHE A 568 -15.20 -20.63 -3.25
N SER A 569 -14.31 -21.63 -3.09
CA SER A 569 -13.46 -22.09 -4.19
C SER A 569 -14.31 -22.60 -5.37
N PRO A 570 -13.92 -22.29 -6.62
CA PRO A 570 -14.59 -22.81 -7.80
C PRO A 570 -14.66 -24.36 -7.87
N SER A 571 -13.73 -25.03 -7.21
CA SER A 571 -13.67 -26.51 -7.12
C SER A 571 -14.62 -27.11 -6.09
N THR A 572 -15.20 -26.30 -5.20
CA THR A 572 -16.10 -26.79 -4.14
C THR A 572 -17.54 -26.84 -4.67
N ALA A 573 -18.12 -28.03 -4.66
CA ALA A 573 -19.52 -28.24 -5.06
C ALA A 573 -20.50 -27.52 -4.11
N ASP A 574 -21.67 -27.12 -4.64
CA ASP A 574 -22.75 -26.62 -3.81
C ASP A 574 -23.28 -27.73 -2.89
N ALA A 575 -23.50 -27.38 -1.63
CA ALA A 575 -23.98 -28.31 -0.61
C ALA A 575 -24.71 -27.54 0.51
N PRO A 576 -25.55 -28.20 1.29
CA PRO A 576 -26.16 -27.60 2.48
C PRO A 576 -25.11 -27.06 3.45
N ILE A 577 -25.46 -25.98 4.17
CA ILE A 577 -24.58 -25.33 5.15
C ILE A 577 -24.14 -26.32 6.24
N SER A 578 -22.84 -26.28 6.58
CA SER A 578 -22.30 -27.10 7.67
C SER A 578 -22.76 -26.57 9.05
N ARG A 579 -22.79 -27.46 10.03
CA ARG A 579 -23.14 -27.11 11.41
C ARG A 579 -22.20 -26.05 11.98
N GLU A 580 -20.93 -26.14 11.71
CA GLU A 580 -19.92 -25.17 12.17
C GLU A 580 -20.22 -23.75 11.65
N LEU A 581 -20.56 -23.62 10.38
CA LEU A 581 -20.94 -22.34 9.77
C LEU A 581 -22.26 -21.82 10.35
N VAL A 582 -23.24 -22.69 10.62
CA VAL A 582 -24.49 -22.32 11.29
C VAL A 582 -24.19 -21.76 12.69
N ASP A 583 -23.34 -22.43 13.45
CA ASP A 583 -22.93 -21.96 14.78
C ASP A 583 -22.23 -20.58 14.72
N GLY A 584 -21.40 -20.34 13.70
CA GLY A 584 -20.80 -19.04 13.40
C GLY A 584 -21.85 -17.95 13.09
N CYS A 585 -22.84 -18.29 12.27
CA CYS A 585 -23.96 -17.39 11.95
C CYS A 585 -24.78 -17.04 13.19
N VAL A 586 -25.10 -18.03 14.02
CA VAL A 586 -25.86 -17.82 15.26
C VAL A 586 -25.11 -16.90 16.22
N ARG A 587 -23.78 -17.06 16.34
CA ARG A 587 -22.95 -16.14 17.14
C ARG A 587 -22.97 -14.73 16.57
N ALA A 588 -22.77 -14.57 15.25
CA ALA A 588 -22.80 -13.26 14.60
C ALA A 588 -24.15 -12.54 14.78
N LEU A 589 -25.24 -13.29 14.73
CA LEU A 589 -26.59 -12.76 14.98
C LEU A 589 -26.84 -12.45 16.46
N LYS A 590 -26.30 -13.25 17.38
CA LYS A 590 -26.44 -13.03 18.84
C LYS A 590 -25.69 -11.77 19.28
N ASP A 591 -24.51 -11.53 18.72
CA ASP A 591 -23.65 -10.40 19.06
C ASP A 591 -24.01 -9.12 18.28
N TRP A 592 -24.99 -9.17 17.41
CA TRP A 592 -25.44 -8.01 16.64
C TRP A 592 -26.23 -7.03 17.54
N PRO A 593 -25.81 -5.76 17.66
CA PRO A 593 -26.55 -4.76 18.43
C PRO A 593 -27.81 -4.31 17.64
N TRP A 594 -28.89 -5.05 17.80
CA TRP A 594 -30.14 -4.78 17.10
C TRP A 594 -30.81 -3.49 17.59
N GLU A 595 -31.17 -2.58 16.69
CA GLU A 595 -32.16 -1.54 16.95
C GLU A 595 -33.54 -2.16 17.05
N THR A 596 -33.89 -3.01 16.09
CA THR A 596 -35.09 -3.83 16.07
C THR A 596 -34.71 -5.20 15.50
N ARG A 597 -35.02 -6.23 16.28
CA ARG A 597 -34.71 -7.61 15.90
C ARG A 597 -35.55 -8.04 14.69
N PRO A 598 -34.99 -8.72 13.69
CA PRO A 598 -35.74 -9.27 12.56
C PRO A 598 -36.74 -10.32 13.03
N THR A 599 -37.91 -10.37 12.40
CA THR A 599 -38.98 -11.31 12.65
C THR A 599 -39.23 -12.24 11.46
N GLY A 600 -38.72 -11.85 10.25
CA GLY A 600 -38.82 -12.64 9.05
C GLY A 600 -37.45 -12.90 8.39
N VAL A 601 -37.40 -13.92 7.54
CA VAL A 601 -36.22 -14.27 6.70
C VAL A 601 -36.66 -14.40 5.26
N VAL A 602 -35.88 -13.77 4.37
CA VAL A 602 -35.95 -13.98 2.90
C VAL A 602 -34.60 -14.47 2.42
N ALA A 603 -34.59 -15.57 1.66
CA ALA A 603 -33.38 -16.07 1.01
C ALA A 603 -33.14 -15.37 -0.32
N MET A 604 -31.89 -15.09 -0.67
CA MET A 604 -31.50 -14.73 -2.03
C MET A 604 -31.52 -15.97 -2.92
N SER A 605 -31.93 -15.81 -4.19
CA SER A 605 -31.72 -16.88 -5.19
C SER A 605 -30.26 -16.85 -5.67
N SER A 606 -29.43 -17.76 -5.19
CA SER A 606 -28.07 -17.93 -5.68
C SER A 606 -28.04 -18.80 -6.96
N ARG A 607 -27.19 -18.45 -7.92
CA ARG A 607 -26.96 -19.25 -9.13
C ARG A 607 -25.95 -20.35 -8.92
N SER A 608 -24.90 -20.04 -8.20
CA SER A 608 -23.78 -20.94 -7.97
C SER A 608 -23.98 -21.84 -6.76
N ARG A 609 -24.80 -21.40 -5.78
CA ARG A 609 -24.92 -22.05 -4.46
C ARG A 609 -26.34 -22.01 -3.92
N PRO A 610 -27.34 -22.52 -4.68
CA PRO A 610 -28.75 -22.50 -4.25
C PRO A 610 -29.00 -23.35 -3.00
N GLU A 611 -28.32 -24.50 -2.86
CA GLU A 611 -28.45 -25.35 -1.68
C GLU A 611 -27.88 -24.71 -0.43
N LEU A 612 -26.72 -24.08 -0.53
CA LEU A 612 -26.05 -23.38 0.56
C LEU A 612 -26.95 -22.25 1.11
N VAL A 613 -27.43 -21.35 0.24
CA VAL A 613 -28.24 -20.18 0.66
C VAL A 613 -29.60 -20.63 1.17
N GLY A 614 -30.22 -21.59 0.52
CA GLY A 614 -31.53 -22.13 0.94
C GLY A 614 -31.46 -22.79 2.33
N SER A 615 -30.48 -23.66 2.55
CA SER A 615 -30.28 -24.33 3.84
C SER A 615 -29.87 -23.36 4.96
N LEU A 616 -29.06 -22.33 4.64
CA LEU A 616 -28.70 -21.26 5.57
C LEU A 616 -29.98 -20.52 6.04
N ALA A 617 -30.80 -20.06 5.11
CA ALA A 617 -32.02 -19.33 5.44
C ALA A 617 -32.99 -20.16 6.30
N GLN A 618 -33.14 -21.47 5.98
CA GLN A 618 -33.97 -22.39 6.76
C GLN A 618 -33.40 -22.64 8.16
N ALA A 619 -32.09 -22.81 8.29
CA ALA A 619 -31.44 -22.97 9.59
C ALA A 619 -31.64 -21.74 10.48
N LEU A 620 -31.43 -20.54 9.93
CA LEU A 620 -31.64 -19.27 10.65
C LEU A 620 -33.11 -19.06 11.02
N SER A 621 -34.05 -19.39 10.15
CA SER A 621 -35.48 -19.37 10.43
C SER A 621 -35.83 -20.27 11.63
N SER A 622 -35.37 -21.52 11.59
CA SER A 622 -35.69 -22.52 12.63
C SER A 622 -35.09 -22.15 13.98
N ILE A 623 -33.78 -21.82 14.02
CA ILE A 623 -33.03 -21.53 15.25
C ILE A 623 -33.48 -20.17 15.83
N GLY A 624 -33.62 -19.16 14.96
CA GLY A 624 -34.02 -17.80 15.34
C GLY A 624 -35.52 -17.65 15.63
N ARG A 625 -36.31 -18.67 15.33
CA ARG A 625 -37.80 -18.61 15.36
C ARG A 625 -38.32 -17.45 14.51
N LEU A 626 -37.73 -17.27 13.32
CA LEU A 626 -38.10 -16.25 12.34
C LEU A 626 -39.04 -16.88 11.31
N GLN A 627 -40.02 -16.13 10.84
CA GLN A 627 -40.91 -16.57 9.77
C GLN A 627 -40.14 -16.66 8.46
N PHE A 628 -40.04 -17.82 7.82
CA PHE A 628 -39.52 -17.91 6.47
C PHE A 628 -40.56 -17.39 5.48
N LEU A 629 -40.31 -16.25 4.85
CA LEU A 629 -41.24 -15.55 3.96
C LEU A 629 -41.16 -16.04 2.52
N GLY A 630 -40.02 -16.59 2.12
CA GLY A 630 -39.78 -17.09 0.79
C GLY A 630 -38.37 -16.83 0.25
N THR A 631 -38.21 -17.04 -1.04
CA THR A 631 -36.96 -16.77 -1.76
C THR A 631 -37.19 -15.64 -2.76
N LEU A 632 -36.33 -14.62 -2.75
CA LEU A 632 -36.38 -13.55 -3.73
C LEU A 632 -35.98 -14.09 -5.09
N GLY A 633 -36.90 -14.08 -6.04
CA GLY A 633 -36.73 -14.62 -7.39
C GLY A 633 -35.75 -13.78 -8.24
N ARG A 634 -35.30 -14.39 -9.32
CA ARG A 634 -34.48 -13.69 -10.34
C ARG A 634 -35.14 -13.76 -11.71
N ASN A 635 -35.05 -12.66 -12.46
CA ASN A 635 -35.38 -12.65 -13.87
C ASN A 635 -34.43 -13.58 -14.65
N GLY A 636 -34.96 -14.34 -15.62
CA GLY A 636 -34.18 -15.34 -16.39
C GLY A 636 -33.15 -14.78 -17.38
N GLY A 637 -32.83 -13.47 -17.31
CA GLY A 637 -31.83 -12.81 -18.17
C GLY A 637 -30.39 -13.15 -17.79
N THR A 638 -29.49 -13.15 -18.77
CA THR A 638 -28.04 -13.20 -18.52
C THR A 638 -27.63 -11.93 -17.79
N PRO A 639 -26.88 -11.99 -16.67
CA PRO A 639 -26.41 -10.77 -16.02
C PRO A 639 -25.57 -9.95 -17.00
N ARG A 640 -25.91 -8.69 -17.15
CA ARG A 640 -24.98 -7.75 -17.75
C ARG A 640 -23.89 -7.49 -16.68
N GLY A 641 -22.65 -7.91 -16.95
CA GLY A 641 -21.51 -7.58 -16.10
C GLY A 641 -20.99 -8.69 -15.17
N ASP A 642 -21.15 -9.96 -15.52
CA ASP A 642 -20.32 -11.02 -14.94
C ASP A 642 -18.85 -10.68 -15.17
N GLY A 643 -18.09 -10.47 -14.08
CA GLY A 643 -16.70 -9.97 -14.13
C GLY A 643 -16.55 -8.45 -14.06
N ALA A 644 -17.65 -7.67 -14.01
CA ALA A 644 -17.58 -6.21 -13.84
C ALA A 644 -16.81 -5.82 -12.57
N THR A 645 -15.89 -4.87 -12.73
CA THR A 645 -15.02 -4.41 -11.64
C THR A 645 -15.44 -3.06 -11.09
N ASN A 646 -16.05 -2.23 -11.92
CA ASN A 646 -16.50 -0.88 -11.58
C ASN A 646 -17.87 -0.90 -10.88
N SER A 647 -18.06 0.02 -9.94
CA SER A 647 -19.29 0.12 -9.14
C SER A 647 -20.54 0.38 -9.97
N ALA A 648 -20.46 1.22 -11.01
CA ALA A 648 -21.59 1.53 -11.89
C ALA A 648 -21.99 0.31 -12.75
N TYR A 649 -21.00 -0.37 -13.35
CA TYR A 649 -21.23 -1.58 -14.14
C TYR A 649 -21.78 -2.73 -13.30
N ARG A 650 -21.27 -2.91 -12.07
CA ARG A 650 -21.80 -3.89 -11.11
C ARG A 650 -23.25 -3.62 -10.74
N LEU A 651 -23.61 -2.35 -10.49
CA LEU A 651 -24.99 -1.98 -10.24
C LEU A 651 -25.87 -2.22 -11.46
N SER A 652 -25.44 -1.77 -12.66
CA SER A 652 -26.17 -2.01 -13.90
C SER A 652 -26.44 -3.50 -14.15
N GLY A 653 -25.45 -4.36 -13.83
CA GLY A 653 -25.56 -5.81 -13.99
C GLY A 653 -26.60 -6.47 -13.09
N VAL A 654 -26.94 -5.85 -11.95
CA VAL A 654 -27.92 -6.39 -10.99
C VAL A 654 -29.24 -5.61 -10.91
N TRP A 655 -29.36 -4.48 -11.67
CA TRP A 655 -30.45 -3.53 -11.50
C TRP A 655 -31.84 -4.15 -11.66
N ASP A 656 -32.09 -4.88 -12.73
CA ASP A 656 -33.40 -5.51 -13.02
C ASP A 656 -33.38 -7.04 -12.78
N THR A 657 -32.47 -7.50 -11.93
CA THR A 657 -32.24 -8.93 -11.74
C THR A 657 -33.27 -9.58 -10.83
N PHE A 658 -33.77 -8.86 -9.81
CA PHE A 658 -34.60 -9.45 -8.76
C PHE A 658 -36.09 -9.19 -8.99
N VAL A 659 -36.90 -10.22 -8.66
CA VAL A 659 -38.34 -10.19 -8.78
C VAL A 659 -38.97 -10.72 -7.49
N VAL A 660 -39.87 -9.93 -6.93
CA VAL A 660 -40.75 -10.35 -5.85
C VAL A 660 -41.97 -11.02 -6.47
N ASP A 661 -42.07 -12.33 -6.34
CA ASP A 661 -43.26 -13.04 -6.80
C ASP A 661 -44.50 -12.69 -5.96
N PRO A 662 -45.73 -12.95 -6.45
CA PRO A 662 -46.96 -12.59 -5.74
C PRO A 662 -47.09 -13.20 -4.34
N ALA A 663 -46.56 -14.41 -4.11
CA ALA A 663 -46.61 -15.07 -2.82
C ALA A 663 -45.70 -14.38 -1.79
N LEU A 664 -44.44 -14.08 -2.18
CA LEU A 664 -43.53 -13.30 -1.34
C LEU A 664 -44.07 -11.89 -1.09
N GLY A 665 -44.64 -11.24 -2.13
CA GLY A 665 -45.24 -9.91 -1.98
C GLY A 665 -46.38 -9.88 -0.95
N ALA A 666 -47.31 -10.83 -1.02
CA ALA A 666 -48.38 -10.97 -0.04
C ALA A 666 -47.85 -11.29 1.37
N ALA A 667 -46.80 -12.14 1.46
CA ALA A 667 -46.17 -12.43 2.74
C ALA A 667 -45.50 -11.18 3.36
N LEU A 668 -44.81 -10.35 2.57
CA LEU A 668 -44.18 -9.12 3.03
C LEU A 668 -45.17 -8.06 3.48
N GLN A 669 -46.32 -7.91 2.77
CA GLN A 669 -47.37 -6.96 3.14
C GLN A 669 -48.09 -7.31 4.43
N SER A 670 -48.20 -8.61 4.73
CA SER A 670 -48.84 -9.09 5.97
C SER A 670 -47.85 -9.26 7.14
N HIS A 671 -46.54 -9.12 6.87
CA HIS A 671 -45.50 -9.34 7.87
C HIS A 671 -45.22 -8.09 8.69
N GLU A 672 -45.23 -8.24 10.02
CA GLU A 672 -44.86 -7.17 10.94
C GLU A 672 -43.41 -7.32 11.39
N GLY A 673 -42.60 -6.24 11.20
CA GLY A 673 -41.22 -6.14 11.64
C GLY A 673 -40.18 -6.27 10.52
N PRO A 674 -38.87 -6.13 10.88
CA PRO A 674 -37.78 -6.19 9.94
C PRO A 674 -37.55 -7.59 9.38
N VAL A 675 -37.02 -7.62 8.16
CA VAL A 675 -36.70 -8.86 7.42
C VAL A 675 -35.19 -9.05 7.30
N LEU A 676 -34.69 -10.23 7.64
CA LEU A 676 -33.31 -10.65 7.39
C LEU A 676 -33.20 -11.13 5.94
N LEU A 677 -32.41 -10.45 5.12
CA LEU A 677 -32.10 -10.84 3.74
C LEU A 677 -30.80 -11.64 3.72
N VAL A 678 -30.88 -12.93 3.39
CA VAL A 678 -29.78 -13.90 3.52
C VAL A 678 -29.15 -14.22 2.17
N ASP A 679 -27.83 -14.11 2.08
CA ASP A 679 -27.01 -14.47 0.92
C ASP A 679 -25.74 -15.24 1.36
N ASP A 680 -24.97 -15.75 0.41
CA ASP A 680 -23.71 -16.45 0.68
C ASP A 680 -22.52 -15.48 0.79
N LEU A 681 -22.31 -14.63 -0.21
CA LEU A 681 -21.12 -13.78 -0.33
C LEU A 681 -21.48 -12.34 -0.75
N VAL A 682 -20.96 -11.37 -0.02
CA VAL A 682 -21.10 -9.94 -0.35
C VAL A 682 -19.76 -9.36 -0.81
N ASP A 683 -19.71 -8.86 -2.06
CA ASP A 683 -18.54 -8.15 -2.59
C ASP A 683 -18.85 -6.63 -2.71
N SER A 684 -19.52 -6.22 -3.77
CA SER A 684 -19.77 -4.79 -4.02
C SER A 684 -20.91 -4.19 -3.19
N ARG A 685 -21.69 -5.01 -2.53
CA ARG A 685 -22.95 -4.69 -1.81
C ARG A 685 -24.12 -4.29 -2.71
N TRP A 686 -23.92 -4.14 -4.05
CA TRP A 686 -24.99 -3.74 -4.95
C TRP A 686 -26.11 -4.79 -5.05
N THR A 687 -25.76 -6.07 -5.01
CA THR A 687 -26.74 -7.17 -4.95
C THR A 687 -27.68 -7.00 -3.78
N MET A 688 -27.14 -6.82 -2.57
CA MET A 688 -27.92 -6.60 -1.35
C MET A 688 -28.73 -5.29 -1.39
N THR A 689 -28.15 -4.24 -1.98
CA THR A 689 -28.84 -2.94 -2.10
C THR A 689 -30.06 -3.04 -3.02
N VAL A 690 -29.91 -3.64 -4.22
CA VAL A 690 -31.00 -3.76 -5.18
C VAL A 690 -32.06 -4.76 -4.70
N ALA A 691 -31.64 -5.90 -4.18
CA ALA A 691 -32.55 -6.90 -3.61
C ALA A 691 -33.35 -6.31 -2.44
N GLY A 692 -32.69 -5.62 -1.52
CA GLY A 692 -33.33 -4.99 -0.38
C GLY A 692 -34.29 -3.87 -0.81
N ARG A 693 -33.95 -3.10 -1.83
CA ARG A 693 -34.85 -2.10 -2.44
C ARG A 693 -36.13 -2.73 -2.97
N GLU A 694 -36.03 -3.85 -3.67
CA GLU A 694 -37.21 -4.53 -4.19
C GLU A 694 -38.11 -5.09 -3.05
N LEU A 695 -37.50 -5.62 -1.98
CA LEU A 695 -38.25 -6.04 -0.79
C LEU A 695 -38.92 -4.85 -0.06
N ARG A 696 -38.24 -3.71 0.04
CA ARG A 696 -38.79 -2.47 0.63
C ARG A 696 -39.98 -1.98 -0.17
N ARG A 697 -39.89 -1.97 -1.50
CA ARG A 697 -40.99 -1.60 -2.41
C ARG A 697 -42.16 -2.56 -2.35
N ALA A 698 -41.91 -3.83 -2.04
CA ALA A 698 -42.92 -4.85 -1.89
C ALA A 698 -43.61 -4.82 -0.52
N GLY A 699 -43.17 -3.96 0.41
CA GLY A 699 -43.85 -3.77 1.71
C GLY A 699 -43.02 -4.14 2.95
N ALA A 700 -41.76 -4.59 2.80
CA ALA A 700 -40.91 -4.84 3.95
C ALA A 700 -40.68 -3.56 4.76
N SER A 701 -40.93 -3.57 6.06
CA SER A 701 -40.75 -2.42 6.97
C SER A 701 -39.30 -1.98 7.10
N ALA A 702 -38.37 -2.94 7.13
CA ALA A 702 -36.93 -2.77 7.09
C ALA A 702 -36.26 -4.04 6.55
N VAL A 703 -35.09 -3.91 5.93
CA VAL A 703 -34.29 -5.06 5.41
C VAL A 703 -32.90 -4.99 5.99
N LEU A 704 -32.48 -6.08 6.65
CA LEU A 704 -31.16 -6.27 7.26
C LEU A 704 -30.40 -7.33 6.45
N PRO A 705 -29.37 -6.95 5.71
CA PRO A 705 -28.52 -7.92 4.99
C PRO A 705 -27.74 -8.82 5.94
N PHE A 706 -27.69 -10.12 5.63
CA PHE A 706 -26.84 -11.10 6.30
C PHE A 706 -26.17 -12.02 5.28
N ALA A 707 -24.88 -12.30 5.47
CA ALA A 707 -24.13 -13.19 4.60
C ALA A 707 -23.11 -14.05 5.37
N LEU A 708 -22.63 -15.12 4.74
CA LEU A 708 -21.53 -15.91 5.30
C LEU A 708 -20.21 -15.11 5.24
N ALA A 709 -19.96 -14.42 4.12
CA ALA A 709 -18.72 -13.69 3.96
C ALA A 709 -18.88 -12.34 3.27
N THR A 710 -17.88 -11.47 3.51
CA THR A 710 -17.59 -10.32 2.65
C THR A 710 -16.21 -10.50 2.00
N VAL A 711 -16.02 -9.97 0.78
CA VAL A 711 -14.72 -10.04 0.08
C VAL A 711 -13.69 -9.15 0.77
N ALA A 712 -14.09 -7.94 1.25
CA ALA A 712 -13.20 -6.98 1.94
C ALA A 712 -13.97 -6.12 2.95
#